data_8d13761f34a49c0ecf978cdce96b4352
#
_entry.id   8d13761f34a49c0ecf978cdce96b4352
#
_cell.length_a   1.000
_cell.length_b   1.000
_cell.length_c   1.000
_cell.angle_alpha   90.00
_cell.angle_beta   90.00
_cell.angle_gamma   90.00
#
_symmetry.space_group_name_H-M   'P 1'
#
loop_
_entity.id
_entity.type
_entity.pdbx_description
1 polymer ?
#
loop_
_entity_poly.entity_id
_entity_poly.type
_entity_poly.pdbx_seq_one_letter_code
_entity_poly.pdbx_strand_id
1 'polypeptide(L)'
;MNELSHYRNIGIFAHVDAGKTTTTERILKLTGKIHKTGEVHDGAATTDFMEQEQERGITIQSAATTCYWRDHRFNIIDTPGHVDFTVEVYRSLKVLDGGVGVFCGSGGVEPQSETNWRYANESEVARIIFVNKLDRMGADFLRVVEQVKNVLGAKPVVMCLPIGVEENFIGLVDLLTRQAYVWDDSGLPENYEVGDVPADMVDEVEKYRELLIETAVEQDDDLMMAYMEGEEVSIDDIKSCVRKGTIALDFFPTYCGSAFKNKGVQMVLDAVVDYLPSPQEVDPQPLTDEDGKETGEFALVSTEESFKALAFKIMDDRFGALTFVRVYSGVLERGMTILNSYTGKTERIGRMVEMHADDRNEIERAQAGDIIAIVGMKNVQTGHTLCDPKHPVTLEPMIFPEPVISIAVKPKDKGGSEKMGIAIGKMIAEDPSFRVETDEDSGETILKGMGELHLDIKVDILNRTYGVDLIVGAPQVAYRETITQAIEDSYTHKKQSGGSGQFGKIDFRVRPGEPGSGFAFTSSVVGGNIPKEFFPAIQKGFASMMDEGPLAGYPVLDVEIEIFDGAFHAVDSSAVAFEIAAKGAYRQAMPKAGPQIIEPIMKVDVFTPEDHVGDVIGDLNRRRGMIKDQEAGVTGVRIKSDVPLSEMFGYIGHLRTMTSGRGQFSMEFSHYMPCPQNISVDVIAAAKELKKAT
;
A
#
# COMPACT_ATOMS: atom_id res chain seq x y z
N MET A 1 9.83 -21.95 24.65
CA MET A 1 9.77 -21.55 23.24
C MET A 1 8.30 -21.52 22.90
N ASN A 2 7.74 -20.38 22.52
CA ASN A 2 6.39 -20.39 22.00
C ASN A 2 6.43 -21.11 20.67
N GLU A 3 5.59 -22.11 20.51
CA GLU A 3 5.41 -22.78 19.22
C GLU A 3 4.93 -21.73 18.19
N LEU A 4 5.40 -21.80 16.96
CA LEU A 4 5.03 -20.86 15.89
C LEU A 4 3.51 -20.84 15.64
N SER A 5 2.81 -21.92 15.97
CA SER A 5 1.34 -22.02 15.93
C SER A 5 0.63 -20.97 16.83
N HIS A 6 1.31 -20.47 17.86
CA HIS A 6 0.79 -19.46 18.77
C HIS A 6 1.13 -18.00 18.34
N TYR A 7 1.66 -17.80 17.15
CA TYR A 7 1.91 -16.46 16.63
C TYR A 7 0.73 -15.97 15.78
N ARG A 8 0.44 -14.68 15.86
CA ARG A 8 -0.54 -13.98 15.02
C ARG A 8 0.05 -12.64 14.58
N ASN A 9 0.42 -12.53 13.33
CA ASN A 9 0.87 -11.28 12.75
C ASN A 9 -0.30 -10.65 12.02
N ILE A 10 -0.92 -9.66 12.63
CA ILE A 10 -2.18 -9.10 12.16
C ILE A 10 -2.08 -7.61 11.87
N GLY A 11 -2.80 -7.18 10.82
CA GLY A 11 -3.04 -5.78 10.53
C GLY A 11 -4.44 -5.34 10.91
N ILE A 12 -4.57 -4.11 11.37
CA ILE A 12 -5.88 -3.47 11.53
C ILE A 12 -5.99 -2.41 10.44
N PHE A 13 -6.95 -2.59 9.54
CA PHE A 13 -7.17 -1.67 8.42
C PHE A 13 -8.64 -1.24 8.34
N ALA A 14 -8.83 0.01 7.97
CA ALA A 14 -10.13 0.66 7.94
C ALA A 14 -10.07 1.91 7.07
N HIS A 15 -11.23 2.45 6.70
CA HIS A 15 -11.28 3.84 6.21
C HIS A 15 -11.04 4.84 7.37
N VAL A 16 -10.78 6.08 7.02
CA VAL A 16 -10.64 7.17 7.99
C VAL A 16 -11.91 7.26 8.83
N ASP A 17 -11.76 7.48 10.14
CA ASP A 17 -12.85 7.56 11.10
C ASP A 17 -13.70 6.29 11.33
N ALA A 18 -13.33 5.11 10.82
CA ALA A 18 -14.02 3.87 11.20
C ALA A 18 -13.76 3.43 12.65
N GLY A 19 -12.74 4.01 13.28
CA GLY A 19 -12.34 3.71 14.64
C GLY A 19 -11.21 2.68 14.73
N LYS A 20 -10.34 2.63 13.73
CA LYS A 20 -9.15 1.79 13.67
C LYS A 20 -8.26 1.99 14.92
N THR A 21 -7.70 3.19 15.10
CA THR A 21 -6.83 3.53 16.24
C THR A 21 -7.52 3.30 17.59
N THR A 22 -8.82 3.62 17.69
CA THR A 22 -9.61 3.32 18.91
C THR A 22 -9.66 1.82 19.16
N THR A 23 -9.84 0.99 18.13
CA THR A 23 -9.85 -0.48 18.27
C THR A 23 -8.50 -0.99 18.71
N THR A 24 -7.40 -0.50 18.12
CA THR A 24 -6.02 -0.83 18.50
C THR A 24 -5.75 -0.47 19.97
N GLU A 25 -6.10 0.73 20.40
CA GLU A 25 -5.95 1.19 21.79
C GLU A 25 -6.73 0.30 22.78
N ARG A 26 -7.93 -0.15 22.43
CA ARG A 26 -8.72 -1.07 23.26
C ARG A 26 -8.10 -2.46 23.33
N ILE A 27 -7.54 -2.96 22.23
CA ILE A 27 -6.77 -4.22 22.22
C ILE A 27 -5.57 -4.10 23.14
N LEU A 28 -4.78 -3.04 23.05
CA LEU A 28 -3.60 -2.82 23.90
C LEU A 28 -3.97 -2.70 25.39
N LYS A 29 -5.11 -2.09 25.71
CA LYS A 29 -5.62 -2.04 27.09
C LYS A 29 -6.04 -3.42 27.60
N LEU A 30 -6.82 -4.18 26.82
CA LEU A 30 -7.28 -5.52 27.17
C LEU A 30 -6.11 -6.49 27.39
N THR A 31 -5.05 -6.35 26.60
CA THR A 31 -3.83 -7.16 26.74
C THR A 31 -2.86 -6.64 27.82
N GLY A 32 -3.25 -5.59 28.56
CA GLY A 32 -2.47 -5.03 29.67
C GLY A 32 -1.21 -4.27 29.27
N LYS A 33 -1.09 -3.89 27.99
CA LYS A 33 0.07 -3.14 27.49
C LYS A 33 0.00 -1.64 27.81
N ILE A 34 -1.20 -1.08 27.88
CA ILE A 34 -1.43 0.30 28.29
C ILE A 34 -2.40 0.36 29.47
N HIS A 35 -2.17 1.29 30.38
CA HIS A 35 -3.04 1.46 31.56
C HIS A 35 -4.21 2.43 31.31
N LYS A 36 -4.01 3.40 30.39
CA LYS A 36 -5.03 4.36 29.99
C LYS A 36 -5.10 4.36 28.46
N THR A 37 -6.31 4.37 27.94
CA THR A 37 -6.56 4.54 26.50
C THR A 37 -6.42 6.00 26.14
N GLY A 38 -5.65 6.29 25.10
CA GLY A 38 -5.65 7.60 24.44
C GLY A 38 -6.84 7.72 23.49
N GLU A 39 -7.49 8.88 23.47
CA GLU A 39 -8.52 9.17 22.48
C GLU A 39 -7.90 9.92 21.30
N VAL A 40 -8.22 9.51 20.08
CA VAL A 40 -7.67 10.11 18.84
C VAL A 40 -8.01 11.60 18.75
N HIS A 41 -9.22 11.98 19.15
CA HIS A 41 -9.67 13.37 19.13
C HIS A 41 -8.92 14.29 20.11
N ASP A 42 -8.31 13.71 21.13
CA ASP A 42 -7.50 14.44 22.12
C ASP A 42 -6.00 14.42 21.78
N GLY A 43 -5.62 13.77 20.66
CA GLY A 43 -4.22 13.59 20.25
C GLY A 43 -3.41 12.74 21.23
N ALA A 44 -4.06 11.87 21.99
CA ALA A 44 -3.47 11.10 23.10
C ALA A 44 -3.31 9.59 22.77
N ALA A 45 -3.57 9.17 21.53
CA ALA A 45 -3.44 7.77 21.13
C ALA A 45 -1.97 7.34 21.14
N THR A 46 -1.70 6.19 21.75
CA THR A 46 -0.34 5.65 21.93
C THR A 46 0.29 5.21 20.60
N THR A 47 -0.53 4.84 19.62
CA THR A 47 -0.09 4.40 18.30
C THR A 47 0.17 5.54 17.32
N ASP A 48 -0.40 6.73 17.57
CA ASP A 48 -0.20 7.94 16.76
C ASP A 48 0.90 8.81 17.44
N PHE A 49 2.16 8.48 17.20
CA PHE A 49 3.31 9.09 17.90
C PHE A 49 3.88 10.33 17.20
N MET A 50 3.50 10.61 15.95
CA MET A 50 3.93 11.82 15.25
C MET A 50 3.06 13.03 15.64
N GLU A 51 3.68 14.21 15.81
CA GLU A 51 2.93 15.45 16.05
C GLU A 51 1.88 15.69 14.94
N GLN A 52 2.23 15.37 13.70
CA GLN A 52 1.36 15.50 12.52
C GLN A 52 0.14 14.59 12.59
N GLU A 53 0.28 13.38 13.13
CA GLU A 53 -0.82 12.43 13.36
C GLU A 53 -1.78 12.97 14.41
N GLN A 54 -1.23 13.41 15.54
CA GLN A 54 -1.98 13.96 16.67
C GLN A 54 -2.74 15.24 16.32
N GLU A 55 -2.09 16.17 15.60
CA GLU A 55 -2.72 17.42 15.16
C GLU A 55 -3.83 17.21 14.12
N ARG A 56 -3.67 16.24 13.23
CA ARG A 56 -4.60 16.00 12.12
C ARG A 56 -5.65 14.93 12.43
N GLY A 57 -5.44 14.15 13.50
CA GLY A 57 -6.33 13.05 13.89
C GLY A 57 -6.34 11.88 12.89
N ILE A 58 -5.25 11.67 12.15
CA ILE A 58 -5.10 10.58 11.16
C ILE A 58 -3.79 9.85 11.39
N THR A 59 -3.80 8.55 11.25
CA THR A 59 -2.57 7.74 11.22
C THR A 59 -1.87 7.95 9.87
N ILE A 60 -0.60 8.31 9.91
CA ILE A 60 0.26 8.56 8.73
C ILE A 60 1.22 7.40 8.53
N GLN A 61 1.85 6.92 9.60
CA GLN A 61 2.78 5.81 9.59
C GLN A 61 2.21 4.59 10.31
N SER A 62 2.46 3.41 9.77
CA SER A 62 2.09 2.16 10.44
C SER A 62 2.87 1.99 11.75
N ALA A 63 2.19 1.67 12.84
CA ALA A 63 2.79 1.33 14.12
C ALA A 63 2.80 -0.19 14.31
N ALA A 64 3.95 -0.75 14.74
CA ALA A 64 4.05 -2.17 15.06
C ALA A 64 4.15 -2.35 16.58
N THR A 65 3.30 -3.18 17.16
CA THR A 65 3.26 -3.43 18.60
C THR A 65 3.04 -4.91 18.87
N THR A 66 3.76 -5.44 19.87
CA THR A 66 3.60 -6.83 20.32
C THR A 66 2.79 -6.90 21.61
N CYS A 67 1.77 -7.77 21.65
CA CYS A 67 0.99 -8.06 22.85
C CYS A 67 0.66 -9.56 22.94
N TYR A 68 -0.04 -9.97 24.01
CA TYR A 68 -0.35 -11.38 24.27
C TYR A 68 -1.82 -11.54 24.64
N TRP A 69 -2.47 -12.59 24.10
CA TRP A 69 -3.84 -12.96 24.42
C TRP A 69 -4.02 -14.48 24.36
N ARG A 70 -4.62 -15.11 25.35
CA ARG A 70 -4.85 -16.57 25.41
C ARG A 70 -3.60 -17.37 25.01
N ASP A 71 -2.45 -17.08 25.63
CA ASP A 71 -1.13 -17.69 25.35
C ASP A 71 -0.61 -17.53 23.91
N HIS A 72 -1.26 -16.70 23.10
CA HIS A 72 -0.80 -16.33 21.76
C HIS A 72 -0.06 -15.00 21.77
N ARG A 73 0.99 -14.93 20.96
CA ARG A 73 1.74 -13.71 20.70
C ARG A 73 1.16 -13.01 19.48
N PHE A 74 0.72 -11.79 19.66
CA PHE A 74 0.21 -10.93 18.59
C PHE A 74 1.25 -9.88 18.24
N ASN A 75 1.61 -9.80 16.98
CA ASN A 75 2.28 -8.65 16.40
C ASN A 75 1.22 -7.88 15.61
N ILE A 76 0.86 -6.71 16.11
CA ILE A 76 -0.20 -5.88 15.51
C ILE A 76 0.48 -4.77 14.72
N ILE A 77 0.09 -4.61 13.45
CA ILE A 77 0.47 -3.47 12.63
C ILE A 77 -0.77 -2.61 12.41
N ASP A 78 -0.77 -1.41 12.97
CA ASP A 78 -1.79 -0.40 12.74
C ASP A 78 -1.47 0.36 11.45
N THR A 79 -2.34 0.25 10.43
CA THR A 79 -2.07 0.82 9.09
C THR A 79 -2.73 2.19 8.91
N PRO A 80 -2.18 3.10 8.09
CA PRO A 80 -2.87 4.35 7.75
C PRO A 80 -4.21 4.11 7.07
N GLY A 81 -5.14 5.05 7.24
CA GLY A 81 -6.45 5.01 6.58
C GLY A 81 -6.55 5.90 5.34
N HIS A 82 -5.60 6.82 5.09
CA HIS A 82 -5.70 7.83 4.04
C HIS A 82 -5.04 7.35 2.74
N VAL A 83 -5.64 7.66 1.59
CA VAL A 83 -5.17 7.21 0.26
C VAL A 83 -3.75 7.66 -0.12
N ASP A 84 -3.31 8.83 0.33
CA ASP A 84 -1.95 9.31 0.06
C ASP A 84 -0.88 8.43 0.71
N PHE A 85 -1.28 7.61 1.70
CA PHE A 85 -0.42 6.66 2.41
C PHE A 85 -0.73 5.19 2.06
N THR A 86 -1.36 4.93 0.95
CA THR A 86 -1.71 3.58 0.47
C THR A 86 -0.48 2.67 0.39
N VAL A 87 0.69 3.23 0.09
CA VAL A 87 1.96 2.51 0.09
C VAL A 87 2.29 1.91 1.47
N GLU A 88 1.97 2.63 2.55
CA GLU A 88 2.11 2.13 3.92
C GLU A 88 1.19 0.92 4.18
N VAL A 89 -0.05 0.98 3.69
CA VAL A 89 -0.99 -0.14 3.78
C VAL A 89 -0.47 -1.33 3.00
N TYR A 90 -0.07 -1.14 1.75
CA TYR A 90 0.43 -2.20 0.88
C TYR A 90 1.65 -2.91 1.49
N ARG A 91 2.67 -2.16 1.95
CA ARG A 91 3.86 -2.75 2.56
C ARG A 91 3.57 -3.49 3.87
N SER A 92 2.59 -3.00 4.63
CA SER A 92 2.15 -3.67 5.86
C SER A 92 1.45 -4.98 5.54
N LEU A 93 0.52 -5.00 4.57
CA LEU A 93 -0.20 -6.20 4.17
C LEU A 93 0.74 -7.33 3.68
N LYS A 94 1.83 -6.98 3.00
CA LYS A 94 2.83 -7.98 2.52
C LYS A 94 3.57 -8.73 3.65
N VAL A 95 3.54 -8.23 4.89
CA VAL A 95 4.23 -8.86 6.03
C VAL A 95 3.26 -9.43 7.08
N LEU A 96 1.96 -9.37 6.81
CA LEU A 96 0.92 -9.89 7.69
C LEU A 96 0.49 -11.30 7.29
N ASP A 97 0.08 -12.08 8.27
CA ASP A 97 -0.51 -13.39 8.06
C ASP A 97 -2.04 -13.32 8.10
N GLY A 98 -2.59 -12.30 8.79
CA GLY A 98 -4.02 -12.07 8.89
C GLY A 98 -4.38 -10.61 9.14
N GLY A 99 -5.66 -10.30 9.16
CA GLY A 99 -6.10 -8.94 9.38
C GLY A 99 -7.49 -8.78 9.99
N VAL A 100 -7.74 -7.60 10.55
CA VAL A 100 -9.04 -7.16 11.05
C VAL A 100 -9.49 -5.96 10.22
N GLY A 101 -10.50 -6.18 9.37
CA GLY A 101 -11.16 -5.13 8.61
C GLY A 101 -12.21 -4.44 9.47
N VAL A 102 -11.98 -3.17 9.83
CA VAL A 102 -12.92 -2.40 10.66
C VAL A 102 -13.81 -1.53 9.79
N PHE A 103 -15.12 -1.73 9.89
CA PHE A 103 -16.15 -0.97 9.18
C PHE A 103 -16.97 -0.12 10.15
N CYS A 104 -17.45 1.02 9.71
CA CYS A 104 -18.29 1.87 10.51
C CYS A 104 -19.77 1.41 10.43
N GLY A 105 -20.43 1.17 11.56
CA GLY A 105 -21.82 0.76 11.60
C GLY A 105 -22.79 1.77 10.95
N SER A 106 -22.49 3.07 11.03
CA SER A 106 -23.27 4.12 10.38
C SER A 106 -22.84 4.43 8.95
N GLY A 107 -21.53 4.48 8.66
CA GLY A 107 -20.98 4.76 7.33
C GLY A 107 -21.02 3.55 6.39
N GLY A 108 -20.80 2.35 6.91
CA GLY A 108 -20.76 1.12 6.12
C GLY A 108 -19.48 0.96 5.33
N VAL A 109 -19.58 0.48 4.09
CA VAL A 109 -18.48 0.35 3.16
C VAL A 109 -18.23 1.69 2.46
N GLU A 110 -17.09 2.29 2.70
CA GLU A 110 -16.65 3.55 2.11
C GLU A 110 -15.54 3.33 1.06
N PRO A 111 -15.22 4.34 0.20
CA PRO A 111 -14.26 4.20 -0.90
C PRO A 111 -12.92 3.61 -0.49
N GLN A 112 -12.37 4.05 0.63
CA GLN A 112 -11.09 3.54 1.15
C GLN A 112 -11.20 2.09 1.64
N SER A 113 -12.39 1.66 2.06
CA SER A 113 -12.63 0.27 2.45
C SER A 113 -12.44 -0.67 1.25
N GLU A 114 -12.91 -0.26 0.05
CA GLU A 114 -12.71 -1.05 -1.18
C GLU A 114 -11.24 -1.15 -1.56
N THR A 115 -10.50 -0.03 -1.51
CA THR A 115 -9.08 -0.02 -1.82
C THR A 115 -8.30 -0.93 -0.87
N ASN A 116 -8.52 -0.80 0.44
CA ASN A 116 -7.86 -1.64 1.43
C ASN A 116 -8.24 -3.12 1.27
N TRP A 117 -9.52 -3.40 0.96
CA TRP A 117 -10.00 -4.76 0.73
C TRP A 117 -9.36 -5.40 -0.51
N ARG A 118 -9.23 -4.62 -1.59
CA ARG A 118 -8.55 -5.06 -2.81
C ARG A 118 -7.08 -5.42 -2.54
N TYR A 119 -6.32 -4.56 -1.86
CA TYR A 119 -4.92 -4.86 -1.50
C TYR A 119 -4.78 -6.06 -0.58
N ALA A 120 -5.73 -6.26 0.33
CA ALA A 120 -5.75 -7.45 1.16
C ALA A 120 -6.08 -8.72 0.36
N ASN A 121 -6.90 -8.62 -0.71
CA ASN A 121 -7.11 -9.71 -1.67
C ASN A 121 -5.85 -10.01 -2.49
N GLU A 122 -5.21 -8.98 -3.05
CA GLU A 122 -3.97 -9.09 -3.83
C GLU A 122 -2.80 -9.67 -3.00
N SER A 123 -2.83 -9.45 -1.69
CA SER A 123 -1.84 -9.98 -0.74
C SER A 123 -2.27 -11.28 -0.06
N GLU A 124 -3.43 -11.86 -0.45
CA GLU A 124 -3.99 -13.12 0.06
C GLU A 124 -4.09 -13.18 1.60
N VAL A 125 -4.38 -12.03 2.24
CA VAL A 125 -4.44 -11.92 3.71
C VAL A 125 -5.78 -12.42 4.24
N ALA A 126 -5.78 -13.46 5.06
CA ALA A 126 -6.95 -13.96 5.79
C ALA A 126 -7.52 -12.89 6.74
N ARG A 127 -8.85 -12.73 6.80
CA ARG A 127 -9.47 -11.59 7.49
C ARG A 127 -10.67 -11.96 8.33
N ILE A 128 -10.84 -11.22 9.42
CA ILE A 128 -12.10 -11.05 10.12
C ILE A 128 -12.62 -9.64 9.93
N ILE A 129 -13.94 -9.49 9.99
CA ILE A 129 -14.63 -8.20 9.85
C ILE A 129 -15.14 -7.78 11.22
N PHE A 130 -14.89 -6.52 11.57
CA PHE A 130 -15.43 -5.89 12.76
C PHE A 130 -16.26 -4.67 12.41
N VAL A 131 -17.59 -4.75 12.56
CA VAL A 131 -18.49 -3.62 12.39
C VAL A 131 -18.54 -2.84 13.69
N ASN A 132 -17.85 -1.72 13.71
CA ASN A 132 -17.63 -0.86 14.86
C ASN A 132 -18.62 0.30 14.92
N LYS A 133 -18.66 1.01 16.06
CA LYS A 133 -19.49 2.20 16.29
C LYS A 133 -21.01 1.92 16.25
N LEU A 134 -21.43 0.76 16.72
CA LEU A 134 -22.86 0.43 16.78
C LEU A 134 -23.64 1.28 17.79
N ASP A 135 -22.98 2.03 18.63
CA ASP A 135 -23.52 3.01 19.56
C ASP A 135 -23.86 4.35 18.92
N ARG A 136 -23.55 4.57 17.63
CA ARG A 136 -23.83 5.82 16.91
C ARG A 136 -25.18 5.79 16.21
N MET A 137 -25.78 6.99 16.10
CA MET A 137 -27.01 7.19 15.34
C MET A 137 -26.83 6.77 13.87
N GLY A 138 -27.81 6.04 13.31
CA GLY A 138 -27.78 5.48 11.97
C GLY A 138 -26.92 4.22 11.82
N ALA A 139 -26.45 3.63 12.92
CA ALA A 139 -25.70 2.39 12.88
C ALA A 139 -26.64 1.19 12.66
N ASP A 140 -26.29 0.35 11.68
CA ASP A 140 -27.03 -0.86 11.32
C ASP A 140 -26.05 -1.95 10.90
N PHE A 141 -25.93 -2.99 11.72
CA PHE A 141 -25.00 -4.08 11.51
C PHE A 141 -25.29 -4.88 10.23
N LEU A 142 -26.55 -5.30 10.06
CA LEU A 142 -26.94 -6.17 8.95
C LEU A 142 -26.87 -5.44 7.61
N ARG A 143 -27.16 -4.15 7.59
CA ARG A 143 -26.95 -3.30 6.42
C ARG A 143 -25.46 -3.29 6.00
N VAL A 144 -24.54 -3.17 6.95
CA VAL A 144 -23.10 -3.19 6.64
C VAL A 144 -22.68 -4.58 6.13
N VAL A 145 -23.17 -5.66 6.73
CA VAL A 145 -22.95 -7.04 6.25
C VAL A 145 -23.38 -7.19 4.78
N GLU A 146 -24.55 -6.66 4.44
CA GLU A 146 -25.06 -6.73 3.05
C GLU A 146 -24.24 -5.85 2.09
N GLN A 147 -23.74 -4.68 2.55
CA GLN A 147 -22.81 -3.86 1.76
C GLN A 147 -21.47 -4.56 1.52
N VAL A 148 -20.90 -5.23 2.53
CA VAL A 148 -19.68 -6.02 2.36
C VAL A 148 -19.86 -7.09 1.28
N LYS A 149 -21.02 -7.74 1.26
CA LYS A 149 -21.35 -8.74 0.25
C LYS A 149 -21.50 -8.13 -1.15
N ASN A 150 -22.27 -7.05 -1.28
CA ASN A 150 -22.65 -6.51 -2.58
C ASN A 150 -21.58 -5.60 -3.20
N VAL A 151 -20.88 -4.81 -2.36
CA VAL A 151 -19.89 -3.83 -2.83
C VAL A 151 -18.50 -4.46 -2.92
N LEU A 152 -18.09 -5.23 -1.89
CA LEU A 152 -16.74 -5.86 -1.88
C LEU A 152 -16.73 -7.23 -2.56
N GLY A 153 -17.89 -7.80 -2.92
CA GLY A 153 -18.00 -9.15 -3.46
C GLY A 153 -17.55 -10.23 -2.48
N ALA A 154 -17.51 -9.92 -1.18
CA ALA A 154 -17.07 -10.83 -0.14
C ALA A 154 -18.23 -11.69 0.39
N LYS A 155 -17.92 -12.81 1.06
CA LYS A 155 -18.90 -13.67 1.74
C LYS A 155 -18.75 -13.48 3.26
N PRO A 156 -19.41 -12.47 3.89
CA PRO A 156 -19.39 -12.29 5.33
C PRO A 156 -20.18 -13.39 6.02
N VAL A 157 -19.64 -13.98 7.08
CA VAL A 157 -20.32 -14.97 7.93
C VAL A 157 -20.57 -14.33 9.28
N VAL A 158 -21.84 -14.10 9.60
CA VAL A 158 -22.27 -13.46 10.85
C VAL A 158 -21.95 -14.40 12.03
N MET A 159 -21.15 -13.93 12.98
CA MET A 159 -20.74 -14.68 14.18
C MET A 159 -21.50 -14.25 15.41
N CYS A 160 -22.04 -13.03 15.43
CA CYS A 160 -22.82 -12.49 16.53
C CYS A 160 -23.86 -11.49 16.02
N LEU A 161 -24.91 -11.27 16.82
CA LEU A 161 -25.93 -10.27 16.56
C LEU A 161 -25.93 -9.21 17.67
N PRO A 162 -26.15 -7.91 17.35
CA PRO A 162 -26.18 -6.85 18.34
C PRO A 162 -27.47 -6.90 19.18
N ILE A 163 -27.35 -6.63 20.49
CA ILE A 163 -28.50 -6.43 21.38
C ILE A 163 -28.73 -4.93 21.52
N GLY A 164 -29.87 -4.47 20.98
CA GLY A 164 -30.18 -3.04 20.90
C GLY A 164 -29.52 -2.35 19.72
N VAL A 165 -29.89 -1.10 19.49
CA VAL A 165 -29.41 -0.27 18.38
C VAL A 165 -29.00 1.11 18.89
N GLU A 166 -28.01 1.73 18.26
CA GLU A 166 -27.56 3.10 18.56
C GLU A 166 -27.25 3.31 20.05
N GLU A 167 -27.88 4.30 20.69
CA GLU A 167 -27.70 4.59 22.14
C GLU A 167 -28.13 3.41 23.03
N ASN A 168 -29.03 2.56 22.55
CA ASN A 168 -29.48 1.36 23.25
C ASN A 168 -28.65 0.11 22.96
N PHE A 169 -27.53 0.24 22.27
CA PHE A 169 -26.61 -0.88 22.06
C PHE A 169 -25.96 -1.29 23.38
N ILE A 170 -26.43 -2.39 23.99
CA ILE A 170 -25.99 -2.85 25.29
C ILE A 170 -25.08 -4.08 25.22
N GLY A 171 -25.14 -4.86 24.15
CA GLY A 171 -24.42 -6.13 24.09
C GLY A 171 -24.54 -6.82 22.74
N LEU A 172 -24.22 -8.10 22.75
CA LEU A 172 -24.35 -8.97 21.58
C LEU A 172 -24.68 -10.41 21.97
N VAL A 173 -25.24 -11.16 21.01
CA VAL A 173 -25.47 -12.60 21.13
C VAL A 173 -24.45 -13.34 20.28
N ASP A 174 -23.69 -14.24 20.86
CA ASP A 174 -22.80 -15.18 20.17
C ASP A 174 -23.63 -16.31 19.55
N LEU A 175 -23.53 -16.50 18.24
CA LEU A 175 -24.30 -17.50 17.50
C LEU A 175 -23.81 -18.94 17.73
N LEU A 176 -22.53 -19.12 18.09
CA LEU A 176 -21.98 -20.45 18.36
C LEU A 176 -22.49 -20.99 19.70
N THR A 177 -22.36 -20.19 20.73
CA THR A 177 -22.70 -20.60 22.12
C THR A 177 -24.17 -20.36 22.47
N ARG A 178 -24.91 -19.56 21.67
CA ARG A 178 -26.27 -19.07 21.97
C ARG A 178 -26.33 -18.35 23.33
N GLN A 179 -25.33 -17.53 23.61
CA GLN A 179 -25.24 -16.75 24.84
C GLN A 179 -25.25 -15.26 24.55
N ALA A 180 -25.97 -14.50 25.36
CA ALA A 180 -25.98 -13.07 25.35
C ALA A 180 -24.88 -12.51 26.27
N TYR A 181 -24.10 -11.57 25.75
CA TYR A 181 -23.09 -10.81 26.47
C TYR A 181 -23.55 -9.37 26.59
N VAL A 182 -23.86 -8.95 27.81
CA VAL A 182 -24.43 -7.62 28.09
C VAL A 182 -23.48 -6.87 29.01
N TRP A 183 -22.95 -5.75 28.51
CA TRP A 183 -22.04 -4.88 29.28
C TRP A 183 -22.81 -3.90 30.15
N ASP A 184 -22.31 -3.63 31.35
CA ASP A 184 -22.80 -2.56 32.20
C ASP A 184 -22.35 -1.16 31.70
N ASP A 185 -22.79 -0.11 32.39
CA ASP A 185 -22.44 1.27 32.05
C ASP A 185 -21.11 1.75 32.69
N SER A 186 -20.34 0.85 33.31
CA SER A 186 -19.06 1.19 33.93
C SER A 186 -17.98 1.59 32.89
N GLY A 187 -18.17 1.19 31.65
CA GLY A 187 -17.18 1.36 30.58
C GLY A 187 -15.94 0.47 30.72
N LEU A 188 -15.97 -0.51 31.65
CA LEU A 188 -14.92 -1.50 31.80
C LEU A 188 -15.18 -2.69 30.88
N PRO A 189 -14.19 -3.11 30.05
CA PRO A 189 -14.42 -4.18 29.09
C PRO A 189 -14.68 -5.55 29.72
N GLU A 190 -14.21 -5.79 30.93
CA GLU A 190 -14.40 -7.02 31.70
C GLU A 190 -15.78 -7.10 32.40
N ASN A 191 -16.50 -6.01 32.51
CA ASN A 191 -17.76 -5.94 33.21
C ASN A 191 -18.93 -6.25 32.27
N TYR A 192 -19.17 -7.52 32.02
CA TYR A 192 -20.34 -8.00 31.28
C TYR A 192 -20.97 -9.21 31.99
N GLU A 193 -22.26 -9.36 31.80
CA GLU A 193 -23.00 -10.53 32.24
C GLU A 193 -23.26 -11.47 31.06
N VAL A 194 -23.13 -12.77 31.30
CA VAL A 194 -23.46 -13.82 30.34
C VAL A 194 -24.83 -14.38 30.68
N GLY A 195 -25.74 -14.37 29.75
CA GLY A 195 -27.12 -14.82 29.96
C GLY A 195 -27.71 -15.51 28.74
N ASP A 196 -28.99 -15.80 28.85
CA ASP A 196 -29.77 -16.40 27.76
C ASP A 196 -30.06 -15.38 26.65
N VAL A 197 -30.32 -15.88 25.45
CA VAL A 197 -30.74 -15.07 24.31
C VAL A 197 -32.03 -14.32 24.67
N PRO A 198 -32.11 -13.00 24.42
CA PRO A 198 -33.38 -12.24 24.60
C PRO A 198 -34.53 -12.89 23.83
N ALA A 199 -35.68 -12.97 24.45
CA ALA A 199 -36.83 -13.71 23.91
C ALA A 199 -37.33 -13.22 22.55
N ASP A 200 -37.13 -11.94 22.26
CA ASP A 200 -37.47 -11.27 20.99
C ASP A 200 -36.43 -11.50 19.89
N MET A 201 -35.24 -12.03 20.23
CA MET A 201 -34.14 -12.32 19.27
C MET A 201 -34.02 -13.79 18.93
N VAL A 202 -34.71 -14.70 19.59
CA VAL A 202 -34.52 -16.16 19.45
C VAL A 202 -34.65 -16.61 18.00
N ASP A 203 -35.68 -16.20 17.30
CA ASP A 203 -35.93 -16.60 15.91
C ASP A 203 -34.84 -16.08 14.96
N GLU A 204 -34.37 -14.86 15.17
CA GLU A 204 -33.29 -14.26 14.38
C GLU A 204 -31.97 -14.93 14.66
N VAL A 205 -31.65 -15.22 15.91
CA VAL A 205 -30.43 -15.94 16.32
C VAL A 205 -30.37 -17.32 15.69
N GLU A 206 -31.48 -18.11 15.76
CA GLU A 206 -31.51 -19.44 15.13
C GLU A 206 -31.35 -19.34 13.62
N LYS A 207 -32.01 -18.41 12.95
CA LYS A 207 -31.85 -18.18 11.50
C LYS A 207 -30.39 -17.94 11.10
N TYR A 208 -29.71 -16.98 11.77
CA TYR A 208 -28.32 -16.67 11.44
C TYR A 208 -27.35 -17.77 11.89
N ARG A 209 -27.67 -18.53 12.93
CA ARG A 209 -26.92 -19.70 13.35
C ARG A 209 -26.99 -20.82 12.31
N GLU A 210 -28.16 -21.10 11.74
CA GLU A 210 -28.30 -22.06 10.64
C GLU A 210 -27.44 -21.65 9.44
N LEU A 211 -27.51 -20.41 9.00
CA LEU A 211 -26.69 -19.87 7.90
C LEU A 211 -25.17 -19.99 8.20
N LEU A 212 -24.76 -19.74 9.44
CA LEU A 212 -23.38 -19.89 9.88
C LEU A 212 -22.94 -21.36 9.74
N ILE A 213 -23.73 -22.30 10.27
CA ILE A 213 -23.39 -23.74 10.23
C ILE A 213 -23.38 -24.25 8.80
N GLU A 214 -24.41 -23.95 8.00
CA GLU A 214 -24.47 -24.32 6.57
C GLU A 214 -23.22 -23.86 5.82
N THR A 215 -22.83 -22.58 6.02
CA THR A 215 -21.62 -22.04 5.37
C THR A 215 -20.33 -22.67 5.87
N ALA A 216 -20.25 -22.95 7.17
CA ALA A 216 -19.05 -23.52 7.78
C ALA A 216 -18.81 -24.97 7.34
N VAL A 217 -19.85 -25.83 7.35
CA VAL A 217 -19.69 -27.25 7.03
C VAL A 217 -19.37 -27.51 5.56
N GLU A 218 -19.57 -26.53 4.65
CA GLU A 218 -19.08 -26.58 3.27
C GLU A 218 -17.56 -26.85 3.17
N GLN A 219 -16.81 -26.60 4.26
CA GLN A 219 -15.37 -26.80 4.33
C GLN A 219 -14.94 -28.24 4.70
N ASP A 220 -15.91 -29.15 4.95
CA ASP A 220 -15.63 -30.52 5.36
C ASP A 220 -16.77 -31.45 4.91
N ASP A 221 -16.49 -32.30 3.92
CA ASP A 221 -17.51 -33.15 3.27
C ASP A 221 -18.20 -34.11 4.26
N ASP A 222 -17.48 -34.62 5.27
CA ASP A 222 -18.02 -35.54 6.25
C ASP A 222 -18.98 -34.83 7.20
N LEU A 223 -18.60 -33.62 7.67
CA LEU A 223 -19.44 -32.78 8.52
C LEU A 223 -20.65 -32.25 7.77
N MET A 224 -20.51 -31.93 6.49
CA MET A 224 -21.60 -31.51 5.63
C MET A 224 -22.64 -32.63 5.47
N MET A 225 -22.20 -33.90 5.23
CA MET A 225 -23.10 -35.05 5.15
C MET A 225 -23.82 -35.28 6.48
N ALA A 226 -23.11 -35.28 7.61
CA ALA A 226 -23.69 -35.44 8.95
C ALA A 226 -24.77 -34.38 9.23
N TYR A 227 -24.47 -33.11 8.90
CA TYR A 227 -25.42 -32.00 9.06
C TYR A 227 -26.67 -32.20 8.19
N MET A 228 -26.52 -32.65 6.92
CA MET A 228 -27.64 -32.93 6.01
C MET A 228 -28.50 -34.11 6.49
N GLU A 229 -27.92 -35.08 7.20
CA GLU A 229 -28.62 -36.20 7.84
C GLU A 229 -29.34 -35.78 9.16
N GLY A 230 -29.16 -34.53 9.60
CA GLY A 230 -29.78 -33.97 10.81
C GLY A 230 -28.98 -34.23 12.09
N GLU A 231 -27.71 -34.61 11.96
CA GLU A 231 -26.82 -34.73 13.12
C GLU A 231 -26.38 -33.34 13.62
N GLU A 232 -26.22 -33.19 14.94
CA GLU A 232 -25.76 -31.97 15.55
C GLU A 232 -24.23 -31.85 15.38
N VAL A 233 -23.76 -30.77 14.73
CA VAL A 233 -22.32 -30.47 14.58
C VAL A 233 -21.81 -29.79 15.86
N SER A 234 -20.70 -30.28 16.39
CA SER A 234 -20.09 -29.70 17.60
C SER A 234 -19.58 -28.28 17.37
N ILE A 235 -19.52 -27.45 18.43
CA ILE A 235 -18.97 -26.08 18.36
C ILE A 235 -17.50 -26.11 17.89
N ASP A 236 -16.73 -27.10 18.32
CA ASP A 236 -15.31 -27.22 17.96
C ASP A 236 -15.13 -27.56 16.49
N ASP A 237 -16.00 -28.44 15.94
CA ASP A 237 -16.00 -28.74 14.49
C ASP A 237 -16.42 -27.51 13.66
N ILE A 238 -17.46 -26.80 14.10
CA ILE A 238 -17.86 -25.54 13.45
C ILE A 238 -16.70 -24.54 13.44
N LYS A 239 -16.02 -24.34 14.59
CA LYS A 239 -14.85 -23.46 14.68
C LYS A 239 -13.73 -23.89 13.74
N SER A 240 -13.46 -25.22 13.66
CA SER A 240 -12.47 -25.76 12.74
C SER A 240 -12.81 -25.44 11.29
N CYS A 241 -14.07 -25.63 10.90
CA CYS A 241 -14.55 -25.29 9.55
C CYS A 241 -14.48 -23.78 9.27
N VAL A 242 -14.91 -22.94 10.22
CA VAL A 242 -14.79 -21.48 10.08
C VAL A 242 -13.33 -21.06 9.90
N ARG A 243 -12.39 -21.66 10.64
CA ARG A 243 -10.96 -21.42 10.47
C ARG A 243 -10.49 -21.82 9.07
N LYS A 244 -10.83 -23.03 8.60
CA LYS A 244 -10.45 -23.50 7.26
C LYS A 244 -10.91 -22.51 6.18
N GLY A 245 -12.19 -22.15 6.16
CA GLY A 245 -12.73 -21.23 5.16
C GLY A 245 -12.20 -19.80 5.25
N THR A 246 -11.84 -19.34 6.47
CA THR A 246 -11.20 -18.03 6.65
C THR A 246 -9.79 -17.99 6.07
N ILE A 247 -9.00 -19.06 6.30
CA ILE A 247 -7.63 -19.18 5.77
C ILE A 247 -7.67 -19.37 4.24
N ALA A 248 -8.64 -20.12 3.73
CA ALA A 248 -8.84 -20.30 2.30
C ALA A 248 -9.42 -19.05 1.58
N LEU A 249 -9.76 -17.99 2.31
CA LEU A 249 -10.39 -16.76 1.80
C LEU A 249 -11.79 -16.97 1.19
N ASP A 250 -12.46 -18.09 1.50
CA ASP A 250 -13.78 -18.42 0.97
C ASP A 250 -14.87 -17.54 1.61
N PHE A 251 -14.68 -17.19 2.89
CA PHE A 251 -15.59 -16.32 3.62
C PHE A 251 -14.88 -15.63 4.81
N PHE A 252 -15.57 -14.65 5.41
CA PHE A 252 -14.99 -13.77 6.43
C PHE A 252 -15.87 -13.72 7.68
N PRO A 253 -15.41 -14.24 8.84
CA PRO A 253 -16.13 -14.12 10.11
C PRO A 253 -16.38 -12.67 10.45
N THR A 254 -17.63 -12.33 10.75
CA THR A 254 -18.08 -10.95 10.91
C THR A 254 -18.66 -10.75 12.32
N TYR A 255 -18.02 -9.84 13.05
CA TYR A 255 -18.34 -9.44 14.40
C TYR A 255 -18.89 -8.01 14.46
N CYS A 256 -19.56 -7.69 15.54
CA CYS A 256 -20.10 -6.35 15.80
C CYS A 256 -19.70 -5.81 17.17
N GLY A 257 -19.71 -4.49 17.32
CA GLY A 257 -19.41 -3.87 18.61
C GLY A 257 -19.27 -2.36 18.59
N SER A 258 -18.77 -1.84 19.70
CA SER A 258 -18.33 -0.46 19.85
C SER A 258 -17.00 -0.41 20.62
N ALA A 259 -15.91 -0.16 19.91
CA ALA A 259 -14.59 -0.04 20.54
C ALA A 259 -14.58 1.13 21.53
N PHE A 260 -15.24 2.25 21.21
CA PHE A 260 -15.33 3.41 22.12
C PHE A 260 -16.02 3.05 23.44
N LYS A 261 -17.07 2.24 23.42
CA LYS A 261 -17.79 1.75 24.60
C LYS A 261 -17.20 0.50 25.22
N ASN A 262 -16.06 -0.01 24.73
CA ASN A 262 -15.42 -1.26 25.16
C ASN A 262 -16.31 -2.52 25.04
N LYS A 263 -17.19 -2.56 24.03
CA LYS A 263 -18.14 -3.67 23.82
C LYS A 263 -17.77 -4.47 22.58
N GLY A 264 -17.56 -5.77 22.70
CA GLY A 264 -17.30 -6.68 21.59
C GLY A 264 -15.84 -6.87 21.16
N VAL A 265 -14.89 -6.06 21.63
CA VAL A 265 -13.48 -6.14 21.22
C VAL A 265 -12.80 -7.44 21.68
N GLN A 266 -13.20 -7.99 22.86
CA GLN A 266 -12.70 -9.29 23.35
C GLN A 266 -13.01 -10.42 22.38
N MET A 267 -14.23 -10.43 21.79
CA MET A 267 -14.63 -11.45 20.84
C MET A 267 -13.82 -11.36 19.54
N VAL A 268 -13.43 -10.16 19.13
CA VAL A 268 -12.51 -9.98 17.99
C VAL A 268 -11.13 -10.56 18.33
N LEU A 269 -10.61 -10.34 19.55
CA LEU A 269 -9.33 -10.94 19.97
C LEU A 269 -9.40 -12.47 20.04
N ASP A 270 -10.51 -13.03 20.53
CA ASP A 270 -10.74 -14.47 20.54
C ASP A 270 -10.83 -15.01 19.10
N ALA A 271 -11.52 -14.30 18.20
CA ALA A 271 -11.62 -14.64 16.78
C ALA A 271 -10.25 -14.64 16.07
N VAL A 272 -9.37 -13.69 16.41
CA VAL A 272 -7.99 -13.68 15.88
C VAL A 272 -7.27 -14.96 16.26
N VAL A 273 -7.40 -15.44 17.50
CA VAL A 273 -6.81 -16.72 17.94
C VAL A 273 -7.44 -17.89 17.22
N ASP A 274 -8.78 -17.93 17.18
CA ASP A 274 -9.53 -19.08 16.72
C ASP A 274 -9.52 -19.23 15.18
N TYR A 275 -9.50 -18.12 14.40
CA TYR A 275 -9.75 -18.17 12.97
C TYR A 275 -8.61 -17.65 12.06
N LEU A 276 -7.74 -16.75 12.55
CA LEU A 276 -6.63 -16.27 11.72
C LEU A 276 -5.44 -17.21 11.75
N PRO A 277 -4.68 -17.31 10.64
CA PRO A 277 -3.56 -18.23 10.53
C PRO A 277 -2.38 -17.83 11.42
N SER A 278 -1.59 -18.82 11.76
CA SER A 278 -0.21 -18.67 12.21
C SER A 278 0.73 -18.49 11.00
N PRO A 279 1.97 -18.02 11.20
CA PRO A 279 2.94 -17.92 10.11
C PRO A 279 3.21 -19.21 9.34
N GLN A 280 2.93 -20.38 9.91
CA GLN A 280 3.15 -21.68 9.28
C GLN A 280 1.98 -22.13 8.40
N GLU A 281 0.82 -21.48 8.50
CA GLU A 281 -0.41 -21.84 7.78
C GLU A 281 -0.66 -20.92 6.56
N VAL A 282 0.19 -19.92 6.35
CA VAL A 282 0.17 -19.08 5.15
C VAL A 282 1.16 -19.58 4.12
N ASP A 283 0.91 -19.28 2.85
CA ASP A 283 1.82 -19.65 1.78
C ASP A 283 3.20 -19.03 1.98
N PRO A 284 4.28 -19.82 1.85
CA PRO A 284 5.63 -19.31 2.05
C PRO A 284 6.03 -18.36 0.92
N GLN A 285 6.78 -17.31 1.27
CA GLN A 285 7.22 -16.29 0.32
C GLN A 285 8.12 -16.87 -0.77
N PRO A 286 7.86 -16.59 -2.06
CA PRO A 286 8.72 -17.02 -3.15
C PRO A 286 10.08 -16.33 -3.09
N LEU A 287 11.12 -17.06 -3.54
CA LEU A 287 12.48 -16.54 -3.67
C LEU A 287 12.75 -16.15 -5.12
N THR A 288 13.44 -15.04 -5.29
CA THR A 288 13.84 -14.53 -6.59
C THR A 288 15.39 -14.54 -6.71
N ASP A 289 15.87 -14.58 -7.93
CA ASP A 289 17.30 -14.37 -8.25
C ASP A 289 17.68 -12.88 -8.26
N GLU A 290 18.92 -12.57 -8.60
CA GLU A 290 19.44 -11.20 -8.68
C GLU A 290 18.73 -10.34 -9.74
N ASP A 291 18.12 -10.96 -10.74
CA ASP A 291 17.36 -10.30 -11.81
C ASP A 291 15.87 -10.14 -11.46
N GLY A 292 15.44 -10.60 -10.27
CA GLY A 292 14.05 -10.54 -9.80
C GLY A 292 13.14 -11.63 -10.38
N LYS A 293 13.70 -12.68 -10.99
CA LYS A 293 12.95 -13.81 -11.53
C LYS A 293 12.76 -14.88 -10.46
N GLU A 294 11.57 -15.43 -10.35
CA GLU A 294 11.27 -16.53 -9.43
C GLU A 294 12.18 -17.74 -9.66
N THR A 295 12.77 -18.23 -8.57
CA THR A 295 13.66 -19.41 -8.60
C THR A 295 12.89 -20.72 -8.50
N GLY A 296 11.62 -20.69 -8.12
CA GLY A 296 10.81 -21.86 -7.75
C GLY A 296 11.09 -22.38 -6.34
N GLU A 297 11.91 -21.69 -5.55
CA GLU A 297 12.18 -21.96 -4.14
C GLU A 297 11.38 -20.99 -3.26
N PHE A 298 11.15 -21.37 -1.99
CA PHE A 298 10.34 -20.60 -1.04
C PHE A 298 11.08 -20.40 0.29
N ALA A 299 10.75 -19.32 0.99
CA ALA A 299 11.20 -19.07 2.35
C ALA A 299 10.30 -19.84 3.35
N LEU A 300 10.68 -21.05 3.69
CA LEU A 300 9.93 -21.90 4.63
C LEU A 300 10.00 -21.33 6.06
N VAL A 301 8.86 -21.31 6.74
CA VAL A 301 8.74 -20.81 8.12
C VAL A 301 9.24 -21.87 9.10
N SER A 302 10.55 -21.88 9.30
CA SER A 302 11.24 -22.83 10.20
C SER A 302 12.46 -22.16 10.83
N THR A 303 12.76 -22.51 12.08
CA THR A 303 13.98 -22.08 12.78
C THR A 303 15.24 -22.84 12.36
N GLU A 304 15.10 -23.95 11.64
CA GLU A 304 16.20 -24.78 11.15
C GLU A 304 16.74 -24.31 9.80
N GLU A 305 15.98 -23.49 9.10
CA GLU A 305 16.34 -22.91 7.82
C GLU A 305 17.39 -21.78 7.96
N SER A 306 18.00 -21.41 6.83
CA SER A 306 18.87 -20.22 6.77
C SER A 306 18.06 -18.94 6.99
N PHE A 307 18.67 -17.95 7.65
CA PHE A 307 18.02 -16.67 7.95
C PHE A 307 17.61 -15.94 6.66
N LYS A 308 16.34 -15.54 6.62
CA LYS A 308 15.74 -14.69 5.57
C LYS A 308 14.73 -13.76 6.21
N ALA A 309 14.84 -12.47 5.90
CA ALA A 309 13.93 -11.45 6.43
C ALA A 309 13.72 -10.32 5.42
N LEU A 310 12.61 -9.63 5.53
CA LEU A 310 12.26 -8.46 4.75
C LEU A 310 12.26 -7.21 5.64
N ALA A 311 13.03 -6.21 5.25
CA ALA A 311 12.98 -4.88 5.85
C ALA A 311 11.78 -4.12 5.25
N PHE A 312 10.65 -4.09 5.96
CA PHE A 312 9.40 -3.54 5.43
C PHE A 312 9.11 -2.10 5.86
N LYS A 313 9.81 -1.61 6.89
CA LYS A 313 9.67 -0.24 7.36
C LYS A 313 10.96 0.25 7.98
N ILE A 314 11.31 1.51 7.73
CA ILE A 314 12.40 2.23 8.39
C ILE A 314 11.80 3.46 9.07
N MET A 315 12.25 3.74 10.28
CA MET A 315 11.94 4.96 11.02
C MET A 315 13.25 5.55 11.54
N ASP A 316 13.40 6.86 11.40
CA ASP A 316 14.50 7.58 12.04
C ASP A 316 13.94 8.44 13.17
N ASP A 317 14.43 8.21 14.36
CA ASP A 317 14.04 8.98 15.53
C ASP A 317 15.26 9.55 16.27
N ARG A 318 15.00 10.23 17.38
CA ARG A 318 16.05 10.81 18.24
C ARG A 318 17.06 9.79 18.79
N PHE A 319 16.78 8.51 18.71
CA PHE A 319 17.65 7.42 19.20
C PHE A 319 18.36 6.66 18.07
N GLY A 320 18.13 7.04 16.82
CA GLY A 320 18.72 6.48 15.62
C GLY A 320 17.73 5.71 14.76
N ALA A 321 18.21 5.22 13.61
CA ALA A 321 17.39 4.50 12.66
C ALA A 321 16.94 3.15 13.23
N LEU A 322 15.64 2.88 13.13
CA LEU A 322 14.99 1.59 13.41
C LEU A 322 14.59 0.96 12.09
N THR A 323 15.09 -0.24 11.83
CA THR A 323 14.71 -1.06 10.68
C THR A 323 13.78 -2.16 11.13
N PHE A 324 12.49 -2.07 10.83
CA PHE A 324 11.52 -3.11 11.11
C PHE A 324 11.66 -4.23 10.09
N VAL A 325 11.77 -5.45 10.59
CA VAL A 325 11.96 -6.63 9.77
C VAL A 325 10.94 -7.71 10.13
N ARG A 326 10.39 -8.37 9.10
CA ARG A 326 9.69 -9.64 9.23
C ARG A 326 10.69 -10.76 8.98
N VAL A 327 10.88 -11.64 9.96
CA VAL A 327 11.69 -12.84 9.80
C VAL A 327 10.82 -13.94 9.19
N TYR A 328 11.14 -14.38 7.97
CA TYR A 328 10.41 -15.45 7.27
C TYR A 328 11.01 -16.82 7.55
N SER A 329 12.34 -16.90 7.65
CA SER A 329 13.05 -18.18 7.87
C SER A 329 14.20 -18.00 8.83
N GLY A 330 14.55 -19.08 9.53
CA GLY A 330 15.74 -19.16 10.34
C GLY A 330 15.68 -18.38 11.66
N VAL A 331 16.83 -18.06 12.16
CA VAL A 331 17.04 -17.34 13.42
C VAL A 331 18.01 -16.20 13.22
N LEU A 332 17.71 -15.06 13.83
CA LEU A 332 18.59 -13.91 13.93
C LEU A 332 19.07 -13.73 15.37
N GLU A 333 20.37 -13.65 15.57
CA GLU A 333 20.97 -13.44 16.88
C GLU A 333 21.83 -12.18 16.89
N ARG A 334 21.92 -11.54 18.04
CA ARG A 334 22.80 -10.40 18.26
C ARG A 334 24.25 -10.77 17.90
N GLY A 335 24.90 -9.93 17.11
CA GLY A 335 26.27 -10.15 16.69
C GLY A 335 26.42 -10.96 15.40
N MET A 336 25.36 -11.55 14.85
CA MET A 336 25.38 -12.16 13.52
C MET A 336 25.75 -11.14 12.45
N THR A 337 26.36 -11.64 11.38
CA THR A 337 26.58 -10.88 10.15
C THR A 337 25.53 -11.30 9.14
N ILE A 338 24.80 -10.35 8.58
CA ILE A 338 23.78 -10.57 7.56
C ILE A 338 24.18 -9.88 6.26
N LEU A 339 23.63 -10.34 5.17
CA LEU A 339 23.80 -9.78 3.83
C LEU A 339 22.50 -9.04 3.44
N ASN A 340 22.65 -7.82 2.93
CA ASN A 340 21.61 -7.16 2.17
C ASN A 340 21.76 -7.57 0.71
N SER A 341 20.84 -8.37 0.18
CA SER A 341 20.95 -8.93 -1.17
C SER A 341 20.88 -7.88 -2.29
N TYR A 342 20.19 -6.75 -2.06
CA TYR A 342 20.10 -5.67 -3.05
C TYR A 342 21.39 -4.85 -3.17
N THR A 343 22.09 -4.64 -2.07
CA THR A 343 23.30 -3.80 -2.06
C THR A 343 24.60 -4.63 -2.12
N GLY A 344 24.53 -5.94 -1.92
CA GLY A 344 25.67 -6.84 -1.79
C GLY A 344 26.53 -6.57 -0.55
N LYS A 345 26.06 -5.72 0.40
CA LYS A 345 26.80 -5.33 1.58
C LYS A 345 26.41 -6.17 2.79
N THR A 346 27.38 -6.51 3.60
CA THR A 346 27.16 -7.19 4.88
C THR A 346 27.21 -6.20 6.02
N GLU A 347 26.32 -6.42 7.01
CA GLU A 347 26.29 -5.67 8.26
C GLU A 347 26.22 -6.62 9.47
N ARG A 348 26.80 -6.19 10.58
CA ARG A 348 26.73 -6.92 11.84
C ARG A 348 25.57 -6.42 12.68
N ILE A 349 24.72 -7.34 13.13
CA ILE A 349 23.57 -7.02 13.98
C ILE A 349 24.02 -6.54 15.33
N GLY A 350 23.64 -5.32 15.67
CA GLY A 350 23.89 -4.70 16.97
C GLY A 350 22.78 -5.04 17.98
N ARG A 351 21.87 -4.09 18.20
CA ARG A 351 20.73 -4.25 19.09
C ARG A 351 19.48 -4.60 18.29
N MET A 352 18.69 -5.52 18.82
CA MET A 352 17.36 -5.85 18.34
C MET A 352 16.36 -5.51 19.43
N VAL A 353 15.18 -5.02 19.06
CA VAL A 353 14.12 -4.65 19.99
C VAL A 353 12.77 -5.16 19.53
N GLU A 354 11.97 -5.60 20.47
CA GLU A 354 10.53 -5.72 20.32
C GLU A 354 9.87 -4.41 20.70
N MET A 355 8.92 -3.99 19.89
CA MET A 355 8.14 -2.78 20.13
C MET A 355 6.90 -3.11 20.96
N HIS A 356 6.70 -2.39 22.05
CA HIS A 356 5.52 -2.46 22.89
C HIS A 356 4.95 -1.04 23.03
N ALA A 357 4.15 -0.60 22.07
CA ALA A 357 3.76 0.80 21.93
C ALA A 357 5.02 1.70 21.86
N ASP A 358 5.26 2.57 22.85
CA ASP A 358 6.44 3.43 22.92
C ASP A 358 7.68 2.75 23.53
N ASP A 359 7.49 1.63 24.22
CA ASP A 359 8.57 0.93 24.92
C ASP A 359 9.35 0.01 23.97
N ARG A 360 10.67 -0.03 24.16
CA ARG A 360 11.61 -0.85 23.40
C ARG A 360 12.24 -1.90 24.31
N ASN A 361 11.83 -3.12 24.14
CA ASN A 361 12.41 -4.24 24.88
C ASN A 361 13.56 -4.86 24.08
N GLU A 362 14.80 -4.79 24.60
CA GLU A 362 15.94 -5.44 23.95
C GLU A 362 15.76 -6.94 23.96
N ILE A 363 16.02 -7.56 22.80
CA ILE A 363 16.04 -9.01 22.61
C ILE A 363 17.38 -9.47 22.05
N GLU A 364 17.82 -10.64 22.45
CA GLU A 364 19.07 -11.24 21.97
C GLU A 364 18.85 -12.15 20.76
N ARG A 365 17.61 -12.60 20.54
CA ARG A 365 17.26 -13.57 19.50
C ARG A 365 15.88 -13.27 18.94
N ALA A 366 15.74 -13.37 17.61
CA ALA A 366 14.49 -13.41 16.87
C ALA A 366 14.44 -14.65 15.97
N GLN A 367 13.27 -15.13 15.64
CA GLN A 367 13.11 -16.35 14.84
C GLN A 367 12.05 -16.17 13.75
N ALA A 368 11.96 -17.15 12.85
CA ALA A 368 10.91 -17.21 11.84
C ALA A 368 9.54 -16.90 12.46
N GLY A 369 8.75 -16.03 11.81
CA GLY A 369 7.46 -15.56 12.32
C GLY A 369 7.53 -14.24 13.11
N ASP A 370 8.70 -13.82 13.59
CA ASP A 370 8.82 -12.58 14.36
C ASP A 370 8.77 -11.32 13.49
N ILE A 371 8.18 -10.28 14.07
CA ILE A 371 8.30 -8.89 13.60
C ILE A 371 9.06 -8.12 14.67
N ILE A 372 10.24 -7.60 14.35
CA ILE A 372 11.13 -6.91 15.26
C ILE A 372 11.72 -5.65 14.62
N ALA A 373 12.38 -4.81 15.43
CA ALA A 373 13.18 -3.71 14.92
C ALA A 373 14.67 -3.90 15.22
N ILE A 374 15.51 -3.63 14.20
CA ILE A 374 16.98 -3.63 14.32
C ILE A 374 17.45 -2.19 14.41
N VAL A 375 18.27 -1.88 15.42
CA VAL A 375 18.74 -0.52 15.69
C VAL A 375 20.03 -0.22 14.94
N GLY A 376 20.04 0.89 14.20
CA GLY A 376 21.27 1.48 13.67
C GLY A 376 21.81 0.87 12.39
N MET A 377 20.99 0.19 11.58
CA MET A 377 21.37 -0.25 10.24
C MET A 377 21.59 0.95 9.30
N LYS A 378 22.62 0.86 8.44
CA LYS A 378 23.05 2.01 7.62
C LYS A 378 22.77 1.84 6.12
N ASN A 379 22.80 0.61 5.61
CA ASN A 379 22.72 0.33 4.18
C ASN A 379 21.45 -0.42 3.81
N VAL A 380 20.35 -0.13 4.48
CA VAL A 380 19.07 -0.77 4.25
C VAL A 380 18.02 0.27 3.87
N GLN A 381 17.15 -0.09 2.95
CA GLN A 381 15.96 0.66 2.57
C GLN A 381 14.74 -0.24 2.72
N THR A 382 13.56 0.38 2.79
CA THR A 382 12.29 -0.34 2.80
C THR A 382 12.17 -1.20 1.54
N GLY A 383 11.81 -2.47 1.71
CA GLY A 383 11.72 -3.47 0.64
C GLY A 383 12.97 -4.33 0.46
N HIS A 384 14.08 -4.02 1.15
CA HIS A 384 15.30 -4.82 1.01
C HIS A 384 15.22 -6.16 1.75
N THR A 385 15.74 -7.21 1.12
CA THR A 385 15.91 -8.53 1.73
C THR A 385 17.22 -8.61 2.51
N LEU A 386 17.12 -9.17 3.71
CA LEU A 386 18.24 -9.47 4.59
C LEU A 386 18.35 -10.98 4.75
N CYS A 387 19.52 -11.54 4.47
CA CYS A 387 19.71 -13.00 4.47
C CYS A 387 21.07 -13.43 5.04
N ASP A 388 21.25 -14.74 5.21
CA ASP A 388 22.55 -15.34 5.56
C ASP A 388 23.54 -15.12 4.40
N PRO A 389 24.73 -14.53 4.64
CA PRO A 389 25.76 -14.36 3.60
C PRO A 389 26.19 -15.65 2.89
N LYS A 390 25.99 -16.81 3.53
CA LYS A 390 26.33 -18.11 2.93
C LYS A 390 25.25 -18.61 1.97
N HIS A 391 24.04 -18.09 2.07
CA HIS A 391 22.89 -18.46 1.28
C HIS A 391 22.21 -17.18 0.77
N PRO A 392 22.85 -16.45 -0.17
CA PRO A 392 22.31 -15.21 -0.70
C PRO A 392 21.05 -15.49 -1.52
N VAL A 393 19.95 -14.85 -1.13
CA VAL A 393 18.65 -14.93 -1.80
C VAL A 393 17.95 -13.59 -1.72
N THR A 394 16.98 -13.38 -2.60
CA THR A 394 16.08 -12.21 -2.57
C THR A 394 14.66 -12.70 -2.43
N LEU A 395 13.88 -12.11 -1.53
CA LEU A 395 12.44 -12.29 -1.44
C LEU A 395 11.77 -11.52 -2.59
N GLU A 396 10.53 -11.88 -2.91
CA GLU A 396 9.75 -11.14 -3.91
C GLU A 396 9.80 -9.64 -3.66
N PRO A 397 10.22 -8.82 -4.65
CA PRO A 397 10.37 -7.39 -4.45
C PRO A 397 9.02 -6.71 -4.23
N MET A 398 8.98 -5.73 -3.34
CA MET A 398 7.82 -4.86 -3.22
C MET A 398 7.76 -3.89 -4.41
N ILE A 399 6.63 -3.85 -5.10
CA ILE A 399 6.40 -2.91 -6.20
C ILE A 399 5.75 -1.66 -5.62
N PHE A 400 6.40 -0.51 -5.80
CA PHE A 400 5.87 0.77 -5.34
C PHE A 400 5.39 1.58 -6.54
N PRO A 401 4.21 2.24 -6.44
CA PRO A 401 3.70 3.08 -7.50
C PRO A 401 4.59 4.31 -7.73
N GLU A 402 4.66 4.77 -8.97
CA GLU A 402 5.36 5.98 -9.33
C GLU A 402 4.64 7.22 -8.76
N PRO A 403 5.39 8.21 -8.23
CA PRO A 403 4.80 9.45 -7.75
C PRO A 403 4.19 10.26 -8.90
N VAL A 404 3.04 10.87 -8.64
CA VAL A 404 2.24 11.57 -9.65
C VAL A 404 2.19 13.09 -9.48
N ILE A 405 2.66 13.59 -8.35
CA ILE A 405 2.71 15.03 -8.02
C ILE A 405 4.13 15.42 -7.61
N SER A 406 4.51 16.66 -7.90
CA SER A 406 5.80 17.21 -7.49
C SER A 406 5.69 18.65 -7.01
N ILE A 407 6.58 19.04 -6.11
CA ILE A 407 6.77 20.43 -5.66
C ILE A 407 8.26 20.78 -5.70
N ALA A 408 8.56 22.00 -6.09
CA ALA A 408 9.91 22.55 -5.97
C ALA A 408 10.12 23.12 -4.57
N VAL A 409 11.22 22.79 -3.92
CA VAL A 409 11.57 23.33 -2.60
C VAL A 409 12.97 23.92 -2.63
N LYS A 410 13.15 24.98 -1.84
CA LYS A 410 14.44 25.65 -1.70
C LYS A 410 14.65 26.05 -0.24
N PRO A 411 15.79 25.74 0.38
CA PRO A 411 16.11 26.23 1.72
C PRO A 411 16.19 27.76 1.74
N LYS A 412 15.69 28.38 2.81
CA LYS A 412 15.77 29.83 2.97
C LYS A 412 17.20 30.34 3.23
N ASP A 413 18.04 29.47 3.79
CA ASP A 413 19.42 29.82 4.12
C ASP A 413 20.40 28.73 3.60
N LYS A 414 21.72 29.11 3.51
CA LYS A 414 22.75 28.22 3.01
C LYS A 414 23.06 27.04 3.94
N GLY A 415 22.85 27.19 5.25
CA GLY A 415 23.04 26.10 6.23
C GLY A 415 21.95 25.04 6.15
N GLY A 416 20.76 25.42 5.66
CA GLY A 416 19.64 24.52 5.43
C GLY A 416 19.91 23.49 4.33
N SER A 417 20.76 23.80 3.33
CA SER A 417 20.98 22.89 2.20
C SER A 417 21.65 21.56 2.62
N GLU A 418 22.64 21.60 3.50
CA GLU A 418 23.31 20.37 3.99
C GLU A 418 22.34 19.55 4.87
N LYS A 419 21.64 20.23 5.80
CA LYS A 419 20.62 19.57 6.64
C LYS A 419 19.53 18.94 5.80
N MET A 420 19.03 19.65 4.76
CA MET A 420 18.02 19.18 3.84
C MET A 420 18.49 17.91 3.11
N GLY A 421 19.73 17.88 2.60
CA GLY A 421 20.26 16.71 1.92
C GLY A 421 20.33 15.47 2.82
N ILE A 422 20.75 15.63 4.08
CA ILE A 422 20.77 14.54 5.07
C ILE A 422 19.34 14.07 5.39
N ALA A 423 18.42 15.01 5.63
CA ALA A 423 17.04 14.69 5.93
C ALA A 423 16.32 13.97 4.78
N ILE A 424 16.50 14.46 3.55
CA ILE A 424 15.96 13.84 2.34
C ILE A 424 16.49 12.41 2.16
N GLY A 425 17.78 12.17 2.37
CA GLY A 425 18.35 10.84 2.30
C GLY A 425 17.68 9.85 3.25
N LYS A 426 17.34 10.27 4.47
CA LYS A 426 16.61 9.46 5.44
C LYS A 426 15.16 9.23 5.02
N MET A 427 14.47 10.27 4.55
CA MET A 427 13.08 10.19 4.12
C MET A 427 12.88 9.28 2.90
N ILE A 428 13.86 9.25 1.97
CA ILE A 428 13.86 8.30 0.83
C ILE A 428 14.07 6.86 1.32
N ALA A 429 14.92 6.65 2.33
CA ALA A 429 15.13 5.32 2.90
C ALA A 429 13.87 4.79 3.61
N GLU A 430 13.10 5.68 4.24
CA GLU A 430 11.83 5.36 4.90
C GLU A 430 10.72 5.06 3.92
N ASP A 431 10.62 5.83 2.84
CA ASP A 431 9.48 5.86 1.94
C ASP A 431 9.90 5.79 0.47
N PRO A 432 9.84 4.61 -0.13
CA PRO A 432 10.22 4.41 -1.54
C PRO A 432 9.31 5.13 -2.56
N SER A 433 8.10 5.54 -2.16
CA SER A 433 7.21 6.34 -3.01
C SER A 433 7.55 7.83 -3.01
N PHE A 434 8.40 8.26 -2.08
CA PHE A 434 8.93 9.60 -2.02
C PHE A 434 10.23 9.68 -2.82
N ARG A 435 10.23 10.42 -3.93
CA ARG A 435 11.41 10.61 -4.77
C ARG A 435 11.85 12.06 -4.77
N VAL A 436 13.13 12.25 -4.93
CA VAL A 436 13.74 13.58 -4.96
C VAL A 436 14.71 13.68 -6.11
N GLU A 437 14.59 14.74 -6.86
CA GLU A 437 15.49 15.11 -7.95
C GLU A 437 16.01 16.52 -7.71
N THR A 438 17.18 16.80 -8.20
CA THR A 438 17.71 18.17 -8.25
C THR A 438 17.63 18.62 -9.69
N ASP A 439 16.95 19.71 -9.95
CA ASP A 439 16.96 20.36 -11.25
C ASP A 439 18.35 20.96 -11.46
N GLU A 440 19.09 20.45 -12.44
CA GLU A 440 20.47 20.85 -12.70
C GLU A 440 20.58 22.31 -13.17
N ASP A 441 19.51 22.81 -13.80
CA ASP A 441 19.50 24.14 -14.39
C ASP A 441 19.10 25.22 -13.36
N SER A 442 18.04 25.00 -12.57
CA SER A 442 17.60 25.94 -11.54
C SER A 442 18.29 25.75 -10.18
N GLY A 443 18.88 24.59 -9.95
CA GLY A 443 19.44 24.17 -8.65
C GLY A 443 18.37 23.97 -7.58
N GLU A 444 17.09 23.89 -7.96
CA GLU A 444 15.99 23.62 -7.04
C GLU A 444 15.87 22.10 -6.78
N THR A 445 15.44 21.78 -5.58
CA THR A 445 15.13 20.39 -5.22
C THR A 445 13.67 20.11 -5.46
N ILE A 446 13.37 19.09 -6.28
CA ILE A 446 12.02 18.68 -6.62
C ILE A 446 11.65 17.47 -5.79
N LEU A 447 10.66 17.63 -4.92
CA LEU A 447 10.06 16.54 -4.14
C LEU A 447 8.89 15.96 -4.92
N LYS A 448 8.87 14.62 -5.08
CA LYS A 448 7.81 13.88 -5.78
C LYS A 448 7.11 12.95 -4.80
N GLY A 449 5.78 12.86 -4.88
CA GLY A 449 4.96 12.06 -3.96
C GLY A 449 3.63 11.61 -4.57
N MET A 450 2.84 10.89 -3.75
CA MET A 450 1.58 10.27 -4.17
C MET A 450 0.39 11.22 -4.15
N GLY A 451 0.46 12.31 -3.37
CA GLY A 451 -0.62 13.28 -3.24
C GLY A 451 -0.18 14.56 -2.53
N GLU A 452 -1.08 15.56 -2.48
CA GLU A 452 -0.80 16.84 -1.83
C GLU A 452 -0.49 16.66 -0.33
N LEU A 453 -1.31 15.88 0.38
CA LEU A 453 -1.13 15.64 1.81
C LEU A 453 0.21 14.93 2.08
N HIS A 454 0.59 13.98 1.23
CA HIS A 454 1.89 13.30 1.34
C HIS A 454 3.04 14.31 1.29
N LEU A 455 3.07 15.19 0.29
CA LEU A 455 4.13 16.19 0.15
C LEU A 455 4.09 17.25 1.25
N ASP A 456 2.90 17.69 1.68
CA ASP A 456 2.73 18.62 2.81
C ASP A 456 3.34 18.07 4.09
N ILE A 457 3.11 16.79 4.38
CA ILE A 457 3.69 16.14 5.57
C ILE A 457 5.20 16.02 5.44
N LYS A 458 5.73 15.65 4.25
CA LYS A 458 7.19 15.61 4.03
C LYS A 458 7.85 16.96 4.22
N VAL A 459 7.22 18.05 3.76
CA VAL A 459 7.68 19.44 4.00
C VAL A 459 7.61 19.79 5.48
N ASP A 460 6.53 19.43 6.16
CA ASP A 460 6.36 19.69 7.57
C ASP A 460 7.42 18.96 8.44
N ILE A 461 7.73 17.69 8.10
CA ILE A 461 8.81 16.95 8.73
C ILE A 461 10.17 17.63 8.51
N LEU A 462 10.46 18.11 7.29
CA LEU A 462 11.69 18.88 7.02
C LEU A 462 11.77 20.12 7.88
N ASN A 463 10.66 20.84 8.05
CA ASN A 463 10.61 22.06 8.85
C ASN A 463 10.74 21.78 10.37
N ARG A 464 9.89 20.91 10.92
CA ARG A 464 9.78 20.71 12.38
C ARG A 464 10.83 19.74 12.91
N THR A 465 11.01 18.59 12.27
CA THR A 465 11.89 17.53 12.78
C THR A 465 13.35 17.83 12.46
N TYR A 466 13.62 18.29 11.25
CA TYR A 466 15.00 18.55 10.80
C TYR A 466 15.41 20.03 10.89
N GLY A 467 14.50 20.93 11.21
CA GLY A 467 14.78 22.37 11.37
C GLY A 467 15.29 23.03 10.09
N VAL A 468 14.67 22.67 8.95
CA VAL A 468 14.99 23.23 7.64
C VAL A 468 13.86 24.13 7.16
N ASP A 469 14.02 25.43 7.24
CA ASP A 469 13.06 26.38 6.68
C ASP A 469 13.09 26.36 5.16
N LEU A 470 11.92 26.10 4.55
CA LEU A 470 11.78 25.96 3.10
C LEU A 470 10.94 27.08 2.47
N ILE A 471 11.26 27.40 1.22
CA ILE A 471 10.37 28.04 0.28
C ILE A 471 9.79 26.95 -0.58
N VAL A 472 8.46 26.84 -0.65
CA VAL A 472 7.74 25.78 -1.37
C VAL A 472 7.06 26.39 -2.59
N GLY A 473 7.29 25.80 -3.75
CA GLY A 473 6.63 26.17 -5.01
C GLY A 473 5.22 25.56 -5.12
N ALA A 474 4.50 25.94 -6.16
CA ALA A 474 3.19 25.36 -6.44
C ALA A 474 3.31 23.89 -6.88
N PRO A 475 2.33 23.03 -6.56
CA PRO A 475 2.30 21.66 -7.04
C PRO A 475 2.30 21.58 -8.57
N GLN A 476 3.03 20.62 -9.12
CA GLN A 476 3.11 20.37 -10.55
C GLN A 476 2.74 18.91 -10.85
N VAL A 477 2.04 18.72 -11.95
CA VAL A 477 1.64 17.41 -12.45
C VAL A 477 2.82 16.76 -13.18
N ALA A 478 3.04 15.49 -12.94
CA ALA A 478 4.04 14.69 -13.65
C ALA A 478 3.53 14.29 -15.03
N TYR A 479 3.55 15.21 -15.97
CA TYR A 479 3.24 14.91 -17.36
C TYR A 479 4.24 13.93 -17.97
N ARG A 480 3.81 13.19 -18.99
CA ARG A 480 4.63 12.24 -19.76
C ARG A 480 4.42 12.49 -21.25
N GLU A 481 5.26 11.88 -22.08
CA GLU A 481 5.10 11.86 -23.52
C GLU A 481 4.90 10.43 -24.00
N THR A 482 4.24 10.26 -25.14
CA THR A 482 4.11 9.00 -25.85
C THR A 482 4.08 9.28 -27.35
N ILE A 483 3.99 8.24 -28.16
CA ILE A 483 3.87 8.34 -29.63
C ILE A 483 2.58 7.72 -30.11
N THR A 484 2.09 8.17 -31.27
CA THR A 484 0.82 7.71 -31.84
C THR A 484 0.97 6.94 -33.15
N GLN A 485 2.14 6.99 -33.77
CA GLN A 485 2.37 6.42 -35.10
C GLN A 485 3.62 5.52 -35.10
N ALA A 486 3.48 4.37 -35.77
CA ALA A 486 4.62 3.53 -36.07
C ALA A 486 5.44 4.11 -37.23
N ILE A 487 6.74 4.13 -37.09
CA ILE A 487 7.67 4.56 -38.13
C ILE A 487 8.82 3.57 -38.28
N GLU A 488 9.36 3.50 -39.49
CA GLU A 488 10.62 2.85 -39.80
C GLU A 488 11.64 3.94 -40.23
N ASP A 489 12.84 3.84 -39.67
CA ASP A 489 13.87 4.83 -39.97
C ASP A 489 15.27 4.17 -39.93
N SER A 490 16.25 4.89 -40.41
CA SER A 490 17.64 4.46 -40.41
C SER A 490 18.54 5.59 -39.92
N TYR A 491 19.45 5.27 -39.03
CA TYR A 491 20.42 6.23 -38.53
C TYR A 491 21.84 5.70 -38.63
N THR A 492 22.79 6.53 -39.11
CA THR A 492 24.18 6.21 -39.20
C THR A 492 24.99 7.20 -38.39
N HIS A 493 25.65 6.71 -37.34
CA HIS A 493 26.67 7.45 -36.64
C HIS A 493 28.01 7.21 -37.31
N LYS A 494 28.63 8.27 -37.84
CA LYS A 494 29.98 8.22 -38.43
C LYS A 494 30.76 9.42 -37.97
N LYS A 495 31.91 9.19 -37.29
CA LYS A 495 32.84 10.23 -36.85
C LYS A 495 34.27 9.78 -37.15
N GLN A 496 34.99 10.61 -37.86
CA GLN A 496 36.44 10.43 -38.09
C GLN A 496 37.17 11.61 -37.46
N SER A 497 38.05 11.35 -36.51
CA SER A 497 38.92 12.34 -35.89
C SER A 497 40.27 11.71 -35.62
N GLY A 498 41.21 11.82 -36.57
CA GLY A 498 42.66 11.58 -36.40
C GLY A 498 43.09 10.35 -35.61
N GLY A 499 42.44 9.19 -35.80
CA GLY A 499 42.70 7.91 -35.10
C GLY A 499 41.65 6.88 -35.49
N SER A 500 41.36 5.87 -34.64
CA SER A 500 40.23 4.94 -34.88
C SER A 500 38.92 5.74 -34.94
N GLY A 501 38.16 5.60 -36.02
CA GLY A 501 36.85 6.25 -36.22
C GLY A 501 35.78 5.68 -35.33
N GLN A 502 34.56 6.27 -35.41
CA GLN A 502 33.36 5.69 -34.80
C GLN A 502 32.35 5.42 -35.91
N PHE A 503 31.82 4.22 -35.96
CA PHE A 503 30.83 3.82 -36.94
C PHE A 503 29.75 2.93 -36.29
N GLY A 504 28.50 3.21 -36.56
CA GLY A 504 27.35 2.35 -36.22
C GLY A 504 26.13 2.77 -37.03
N LYS A 505 25.56 1.83 -37.79
CA LYS A 505 24.31 2.03 -38.51
C LYS A 505 23.26 1.13 -37.92
N ILE A 506 22.08 1.70 -37.65
CA ILE A 506 20.92 1.01 -37.09
C ILE A 506 19.72 1.29 -37.99
N ASP A 507 19.10 0.25 -38.52
CA ASP A 507 17.82 0.29 -39.19
C ASP A 507 16.79 -0.26 -38.18
N PHE A 508 15.78 0.55 -37.87
CA PHE A 508 14.91 0.29 -36.72
C PHE A 508 13.48 0.72 -36.97
N ARG A 509 12.57 0.14 -36.18
CA ARG A 509 11.16 0.48 -36.16
C ARG A 509 10.78 0.93 -34.75
N VAL A 510 10.04 2.05 -34.69
CA VAL A 510 9.47 2.56 -33.44
C VAL A 510 7.95 2.41 -33.54
N ARG A 511 7.32 1.88 -32.51
CA ARG A 511 5.85 1.68 -32.44
C ARG A 511 5.31 2.16 -31.09
N PRO A 512 4.04 2.64 -31.06
CA PRO A 512 3.33 2.78 -29.81
C PRO A 512 3.22 1.42 -29.11
N GLY A 513 3.54 1.36 -27.83
CA GLY A 513 3.27 0.21 -26.96
C GLY A 513 1.85 0.25 -26.39
N GLU A 514 1.45 -0.83 -25.76
CA GLU A 514 0.19 -0.86 -24.99
C GLU A 514 0.31 0.07 -23.77
N PRO A 515 -0.78 0.74 -23.36
CA PRO A 515 -0.77 1.60 -22.19
C PRO A 515 -0.23 0.87 -20.95
N GLY A 516 0.77 1.44 -20.30
CA GLY A 516 1.43 0.86 -19.14
C GLY A 516 2.54 -0.16 -19.45
N SER A 517 2.85 -0.42 -20.73
CA SER A 517 3.92 -1.35 -21.11
C SER A 517 5.34 -0.77 -20.93
N GLY A 518 5.46 0.54 -20.74
CA GLY A 518 6.75 1.21 -20.57
C GLY A 518 7.61 1.17 -21.83
N PHE A 519 8.90 0.87 -21.69
CA PHE A 519 9.85 0.76 -22.81
C PHE A 519 10.16 -0.69 -23.12
N ALA A 520 9.88 -1.12 -24.34
CA ALA A 520 10.23 -2.45 -24.83
C ALA A 520 11.28 -2.35 -25.97
N PHE A 521 12.29 -3.23 -25.90
CA PHE A 521 13.31 -3.33 -26.91
C PHE A 521 13.42 -4.76 -27.45
N THR A 522 13.36 -4.89 -28.78
CA THR A 522 13.50 -6.20 -29.46
C THR A 522 14.47 -6.12 -30.61
N SER A 523 14.97 -7.28 -31.04
CA SER A 523 15.88 -7.40 -32.18
C SER A 523 15.48 -8.55 -33.08
N SER A 524 15.27 -8.26 -34.35
CA SER A 524 15.05 -9.22 -35.43
C SER A 524 16.17 -9.22 -36.48
N VAL A 525 17.34 -8.71 -36.13
CA VAL A 525 18.52 -8.63 -37.03
C VAL A 525 18.96 -10.02 -37.48
N VAL A 526 19.04 -10.23 -38.79
CA VAL A 526 19.44 -11.48 -39.40
C VAL A 526 20.80 -11.30 -40.14
N GLY A 527 21.60 -12.35 -40.22
CA GLY A 527 22.83 -12.36 -41.04
C GLY A 527 24.05 -11.73 -40.38
N GLY A 528 23.99 -11.28 -39.12
CA GLY A 528 25.15 -10.74 -38.39
C GLY A 528 25.57 -9.33 -38.82
N ASN A 529 24.69 -8.58 -39.47
CA ASN A 529 24.92 -7.18 -39.91
C ASN A 529 25.24 -6.25 -38.74
N ILE A 530 24.68 -6.56 -37.54
CA ILE A 530 25.11 -6.01 -36.26
C ILE A 530 25.47 -7.19 -35.33
N PRO A 531 26.71 -7.29 -34.84
CA PRO A 531 27.10 -8.29 -33.85
C PRO A 531 26.24 -8.20 -32.59
N LYS A 532 25.82 -9.35 -32.05
CA LYS A 532 24.94 -9.41 -30.87
C LYS A 532 25.51 -8.71 -29.63
N GLU A 533 26.83 -8.65 -29.53
CA GLU A 533 27.58 -7.95 -28.45
C GLU A 533 27.25 -6.45 -28.36
N PHE A 534 26.74 -5.84 -29.43
CA PHE A 534 26.34 -4.42 -29.46
C PHE A 534 24.87 -4.18 -29.08
N PHE A 535 24.03 -5.21 -29.03
CA PHE A 535 22.60 -5.05 -28.71
C PHE A 535 22.37 -4.42 -27.32
N PRO A 536 23.09 -4.82 -26.25
CA PRO A 536 22.94 -4.16 -24.96
C PRO A 536 23.29 -2.66 -24.99
N ALA A 537 24.30 -2.28 -25.78
CA ALA A 537 24.66 -0.86 -25.94
C ALA A 537 23.61 -0.06 -26.72
N ILE A 538 22.99 -0.67 -27.74
CA ILE A 538 21.89 -0.05 -28.49
C ILE A 538 20.67 0.11 -27.58
N GLN A 539 20.28 -0.94 -26.84
CA GLN A 539 19.19 -0.88 -25.89
C GLN A 539 19.42 0.21 -24.83
N LYS A 540 20.61 0.24 -24.25
CA LYS A 540 21.00 1.28 -23.28
C LYS A 540 20.93 2.68 -23.88
N GLY A 541 21.35 2.83 -25.13
CA GLY A 541 21.29 4.11 -25.86
C GLY A 541 19.86 4.61 -26.02
N PHE A 542 18.93 3.75 -26.42
CA PHE A 542 17.51 4.11 -26.52
C PHE A 542 16.90 4.35 -25.13
N ALA A 543 17.13 3.45 -24.20
CA ALA A 543 16.58 3.57 -22.82
C ALA A 543 16.97 4.90 -22.17
N SER A 544 18.23 5.32 -22.30
CA SER A 544 18.72 6.59 -21.73
C SER A 544 18.09 7.83 -22.34
N MET A 545 17.43 7.72 -23.48
CA MET A 545 16.73 8.83 -24.13
C MET A 545 15.24 8.89 -23.78
N MET A 546 14.68 7.85 -23.13
CA MET A 546 13.28 7.84 -22.71
C MET A 546 12.99 8.87 -21.61
N ASP A 547 14.00 9.31 -20.88
CA ASP A 547 13.82 10.32 -19.83
C ASP A 547 13.58 11.73 -20.41
N GLU A 548 13.82 11.94 -21.71
CA GLU A 548 13.67 13.25 -22.34
C GLU A 548 12.87 13.14 -23.66
N GLY A 549 11.61 13.52 -23.60
CA GLY A 549 10.68 13.49 -24.74
C GLY A 549 10.88 14.65 -25.72
N PRO A 550 10.42 14.49 -26.99
CA PRO A 550 10.67 15.43 -28.08
C PRO A 550 9.82 16.70 -28.02
N LEU A 551 8.71 16.77 -27.26
CA LEU A 551 7.80 17.93 -27.25
C LEU A 551 8.14 18.94 -26.16
N ALA A 552 8.20 18.47 -24.92
CA ALA A 552 8.37 19.28 -23.73
C ALA A 552 9.56 18.83 -22.87
N GLY A 553 10.12 17.66 -23.19
CA GLY A 553 11.21 17.05 -22.43
C GLY A 553 10.73 16.22 -21.25
N TYR A 554 9.45 15.83 -21.24
CA TYR A 554 8.96 14.89 -20.23
C TYR A 554 9.37 13.45 -20.58
N PRO A 555 9.50 12.55 -19.58
CA PRO A 555 9.79 11.15 -19.84
C PRO A 555 8.78 10.51 -20.80
N VAL A 556 9.26 9.64 -21.69
CA VAL A 556 8.45 8.96 -22.69
C VAL A 556 8.05 7.57 -22.19
N LEU A 557 6.78 7.22 -22.31
CA LEU A 557 6.20 5.95 -21.94
C LEU A 557 5.58 5.23 -23.13
N ASP A 558 5.43 3.91 -22.99
CA ASP A 558 4.68 3.04 -23.89
C ASP A 558 5.20 3.09 -25.33
N VAL A 559 6.50 2.78 -25.47
CA VAL A 559 7.20 2.75 -26.76
C VAL A 559 7.95 1.43 -26.94
N GLU A 560 7.68 0.81 -28.08
CA GLU A 560 8.41 -0.37 -28.53
C GLU A 560 9.43 0.01 -29.62
N ILE A 561 10.68 -0.41 -29.45
CA ILE A 561 11.73 -0.23 -30.46
C ILE A 561 12.25 -1.60 -30.87
N GLU A 562 12.17 -1.87 -32.17
CA GLU A 562 12.69 -3.06 -32.81
C GLU A 562 13.84 -2.68 -33.74
N ILE A 563 15.02 -3.25 -33.55
CA ILE A 563 16.08 -3.21 -34.57
C ILE A 563 15.94 -4.42 -35.48
N PHE A 564 15.93 -4.18 -36.80
CA PHE A 564 15.75 -5.25 -37.78
C PHE A 564 16.91 -5.38 -38.76
N ASP A 565 17.75 -4.35 -38.94
CA ASP A 565 18.95 -4.39 -39.77
C ASP A 565 19.98 -3.32 -39.31
N GLY A 566 21.09 -3.22 -39.99
CA GLY A 566 22.10 -2.21 -39.76
C GLY A 566 23.46 -2.54 -40.42
N ALA A 567 24.51 -1.88 -39.97
CA ALA A 567 25.85 -2.17 -40.43
C ALA A 567 26.88 -1.85 -39.37
N PHE A 568 27.97 -2.62 -39.36
CA PHE A 568 29.13 -2.38 -38.53
C PHE A 568 30.42 -2.33 -39.38
N HIS A 569 31.43 -1.73 -38.80
CA HIS A 569 32.78 -1.68 -39.40
C HIS A 569 33.77 -2.35 -38.46
N ALA A 570 34.55 -3.30 -38.97
CA ALA A 570 35.40 -4.17 -38.14
C ALA A 570 36.41 -3.43 -37.23
N VAL A 571 36.78 -2.19 -37.59
CA VAL A 571 37.79 -1.40 -36.84
C VAL A 571 37.13 -0.23 -36.07
N ASP A 572 36.11 0.41 -36.66
CA ASP A 572 35.53 1.66 -36.17
C ASP A 572 34.23 1.45 -35.34
N SER A 573 33.70 0.23 -35.32
CA SER A 573 32.51 -0.07 -34.51
C SER A 573 32.87 -0.46 -33.09
N SER A 574 32.12 0.08 -32.14
CA SER A 574 32.27 -0.19 -30.71
C SER A 574 30.91 -0.05 -29.99
N ALA A 575 30.79 -0.58 -28.79
CA ALA A 575 29.62 -0.41 -27.96
C ALA A 575 29.23 1.08 -27.80
N VAL A 576 30.22 1.96 -27.60
CA VAL A 576 30.01 3.41 -27.49
C VAL A 576 29.50 4.00 -28.82
N ALA A 577 29.98 3.57 -29.96
CA ALA A 577 29.53 4.06 -31.26
C ALA A 577 28.07 3.67 -31.51
N PHE A 578 27.65 2.47 -31.14
CA PHE A 578 26.28 2.01 -31.25
C PHE A 578 25.34 2.66 -30.21
N GLU A 579 25.82 2.93 -28.98
CA GLU A 579 25.04 3.70 -27.99
C GLU A 579 24.77 5.11 -28.51
N ILE A 580 25.75 5.79 -29.08
CA ILE A 580 25.58 7.12 -29.70
C ILE A 580 24.67 7.05 -30.94
N ALA A 581 24.81 5.98 -31.74
CA ALA A 581 23.92 5.77 -32.88
C ALA A 581 22.44 5.63 -32.46
N ALA A 582 22.16 4.87 -31.38
CA ALA A 582 20.82 4.72 -30.82
C ALA A 582 20.26 6.05 -30.30
N LYS A 583 21.06 6.85 -29.59
CA LYS A 583 20.66 8.20 -29.15
C LYS A 583 20.35 9.13 -30.33
N GLY A 584 21.15 9.06 -31.41
CA GLY A 584 20.89 9.80 -32.63
C GLY A 584 19.65 9.34 -33.37
N ALA A 585 19.44 8.02 -33.44
CA ALA A 585 18.25 7.39 -34.01
C ALA A 585 16.98 7.85 -33.29
N TYR A 586 16.98 7.85 -31.96
CA TYR A 586 15.87 8.36 -31.16
C TYR A 586 15.52 9.80 -31.50
N ARG A 587 16.52 10.70 -31.45
CA ARG A 587 16.29 12.13 -31.75
C ARG A 587 15.77 12.39 -33.14
N GLN A 588 16.14 11.56 -34.12
CA GLN A 588 15.65 11.67 -35.50
C GLN A 588 14.23 11.15 -35.69
N ALA A 589 13.88 10.06 -35.02
CA ALA A 589 12.67 9.28 -35.21
C ALA A 589 11.49 9.80 -34.39
N MET A 590 11.69 10.07 -33.10
CA MET A 590 10.62 10.39 -32.16
C MET A 590 9.76 11.59 -32.59
N PRO A 591 10.30 12.70 -33.11
CA PRO A 591 9.47 13.81 -33.63
C PRO A 591 8.57 13.42 -34.79
N LYS A 592 8.91 12.38 -35.58
CA LYS A 592 8.15 11.89 -36.71
C LYS A 592 7.06 10.89 -36.34
N ALA A 593 7.18 10.27 -35.14
CA ALA A 593 6.29 9.24 -34.66
C ALA A 593 4.96 9.77 -34.06
N GLY A 594 4.64 11.06 -34.31
CA GLY A 594 3.43 11.68 -33.75
C GLY A 594 3.45 11.77 -32.23
N PRO A 595 4.44 12.47 -31.64
CA PRO A 595 4.55 12.57 -30.20
C PRO A 595 3.38 13.34 -29.59
N GLN A 596 2.92 12.91 -28.40
CA GLN A 596 1.77 13.45 -27.70
C GLN A 596 2.06 13.55 -26.19
N ILE A 597 1.56 14.62 -25.53
CA ILE A 597 1.57 14.74 -24.09
C ILE A 597 0.46 13.86 -23.49
N ILE A 598 0.79 13.15 -22.44
CA ILE A 598 -0.16 12.37 -21.64
C ILE A 598 -0.14 12.87 -20.19
N GLU A 599 -1.31 12.86 -19.56
CA GLU A 599 -1.52 13.32 -18.19
C GLU A 599 -2.01 12.19 -17.29
N PRO A 600 -1.66 12.22 -15.98
CA PRO A 600 -2.12 11.22 -15.04
C PRO A 600 -3.60 11.41 -14.76
N ILE A 601 -4.35 10.32 -14.87
CA ILE A 601 -5.77 10.23 -14.55
C ILE A 601 -5.92 9.55 -13.20
N MET A 602 -6.73 10.18 -12.35
CA MET A 602 -7.06 9.66 -11.04
C MET A 602 -8.42 8.99 -11.08
N LYS A 603 -8.52 7.80 -10.53
CA LYS A 603 -9.80 7.19 -10.18
C LYS A 603 -10.30 7.89 -8.93
N VAL A 604 -11.34 8.68 -9.09
CA VAL A 604 -11.95 9.51 -8.04
C VAL A 604 -13.26 8.89 -7.63
N ASP A 605 -13.43 8.71 -6.35
CA ASP A 605 -14.62 8.17 -5.72
C ASP A 605 -15.15 9.20 -4.72
N VAL A 606 -16.35 9.72 -4.97
CA VAL A 606 -16.97 10.75 -4.15
C VAL A 606 -18.24 10.21 -3.51
N PHE A 607 -18.33 10.32 -2.20
CA PHE A 607 -19.57 10.08 -1.45
C PHE A 607 -20.21 11.42 -1.09
N THR A 608 -21.50 11.57 -1.41
CA THR A 608 -22.26 12.79 -1.16
C THR A 608 -23.71 12.49 -0.82
N PRO A 609 -24.37 13.29 0.05
CA PRO A 609 -25.82 13.20 0.24
C PRO A 609 -26.58 13.42 -1.09
N GLU A 610 -27.76 12.81 -1.21
CA GLU A 610 -28.60 12.87 -2.44
C GLU A 610 -28.87 14.31 -2.92
N ASP A 611 -29.08 15.24 -1.99
CA ASP A 611 -29.37 16.65 -2.30
C ASP A 611 -28.23 17.35 -3.07
N HIS A 612 -27.01 16.85 -3.00
CA HIS A 612 -25.82 17.46 -3.60
C HIS A 612 -25.25 16.70 -4.81
N VAL A 613 -25.86 15.58 -5.20
CA VAL A 613 -25.38 14.72 -6.30
C VAL A 613 -25.24 15.49 -7.61
N GLY A 614 -26.23 16.31 -7.93
CA GLY A 614 -26.22 17.11 -9.17
C GLY A 614 -25.07 18.12 -9.22
N ASP A 615 -24.79 18.78 -8.09
CA ASP A 615 -23.71 19.76 -7.97
C ASP A 615 -22.33 19.07 -8.08
N VAL A 616 -22.17 17.93 -7.43
CA VAL A 616 -20.92 17.14 -7.47
C VAL A 616 -20.65 16.60 -8.85
N ILE A 617 -21.66 16.02 -9.54
CA ILE A 617 -21.52 15.53 -10.92
C ILE A 617 -21.21 16.72 -11.86
N GLY A 618 -21.88 17.84 -11.68
CA GLY A 618 -21.62 19.06 -12.45
C GLY A 618 -20.20 19.58 -12.27
N ASP A 619 -19.65 19.52 -11.05
CA ASP A 619 -18.30 19.95 -10.76
C ASP A 619 -17.26 18.96 -11.32
N LEU A 620 -17.45 17.66 -11.16
CA LEU A 620 -16.56 16.63 -11.72
C LEU A 620 -16.52 16.74 -13.26
N ASN A 621 -17.66 16.93 -13.92
CA ASN A 621 -17.69 17.14 -15.38
C ASN A 621 -16.95 18.44 -15.80
N ARG A 622 -17.08 19.50 -15.01
CA ARG A 622 -16.34 20.76 -15.25
C ARG A 622 -14.82 20.57 -15.13
N ARG A 623 -14.40 19.64 -14.26
CA ARG A 623 -13.01 19.20 -14.06
C ARG A 623 -12.56 18.13 -15.07
N ARG A 624 -13.23 18.04 -16.21
CA ARG A 624 -12.94 17.03 -17.27
C ARG A 624 -13.10 15.58 -16.78
N GLY A 625 -13.85 15.38 -15.70
CA GLY A 625 -14.10 14.06 -15.15
C GLY A 625 -15.03 13.24 -16.04
N MET A 626 -14.72 11.95 -16.18
CA MET A 626 -15.56 10.98 -16.87
C MET A 626 -16.27 10.13 -15.80
N ILE A 627 -17.55 10.38 -15.60
CA ILE A 627 -18.35 9.57 -14.66
C ILE A 627 -18.44 8.13 -15.18
N LYS A 628 -18.04 7.17 -14.36
CA LYS A 628 -18.04 5.75 -14.67
C LYS A 628 -19.27 5.05 -14.09
N ASP A 629 -19.61 5.40 -12.85
CA ASP A 629 -20.67 4.74 -12.12
C ASP A 629 -21.29 5.67 -11.08
N GLN A 630 -22.52 5.36 -10.70
CA GLN A 630 -23.27 6.08 -9.68
C GLN A 630 -24.11 5.08 -8.88
N GLU A 631 -23.78 4.89 -7.63
CA GLU A 631 -24.42 3.95 -6.72
C GLU A 631 -25.21 4.70 -5.64
N ALA A 632 -26.52 4.47 -5.58
CA ALA A 632 -27.36 5.03 -4.52
C ALA A 632 -27.26 4.15 -3.27
N GLY A 633 -26.84 4.74 -2.15
CA GLY A 633 -26.82 4.11 -0.83
C GLY A 633 -27.89 4.69 0.10
N VAL A 634 -28.04 4.11 1.28
CA VAL A 634 -29.05 4.55 2.28
C VAL A 634 -28.76 5.95 2.84
N THR A 635 -27.49 6.34 2.91
CA THR A 635 -27.03 7.59 3.53
C THR A 635 -26.56 8.64 2.52
N GLY A 636 -26.57 8.32 1.21
CA GLY A 636 -26.10 9.19 0.14
C GLY A 636 -25.77 8.42 -1.13
N VAL A 637 -25.15 9.10 -2.06
CA VAL A 637 -24.80 8.55 -3.38
C VAL A 637 -23.29 8.54 -3.53
N ARG A 638 -22.77 7.45 -4.07
CA ARG A 638 -21.40 7.26 -4.44
C ARG A 638 -21.22 7.50 -5.92
N ILE A 639 -20.26 8.33 -6.30
CA ILE A 639 -19.97 8.70 -7.69
C ILE A 639 -18.54 8.31 -7.99
N LYS A 640 -18.35 7.37 -8.92
CA LYS A 640 -17.04 6.94 -9.42
C LYS A 640 -16.73 7.64 -10.73
N SER A 641 -15.56 8.24 -10.83
CA SER A 641 -15.15 8.99 -12.02
C SER A 641 -13.65 8.93 -12.26
N ASP A 642 -13.25 9.02 -13.52
CA ASP A 642 -11.86 9.25 -13.90
C ASP A 642 -11.66 10.75 -14.13
N VAL A 643 -10.73 11.37 -13.41
CA VAL A 643 -10.48 12.82 -13.47
C VAL A 643 -8.99 13.09 -13.62
N PRO A 644 -8.57 14.02 -14.49
CA PRO A 644 -7.16 14.42 -14.56
C PRO A 644 -6.67 15.02 -13.24
N LEU A 645 -5.47 14.62 -12.82
CA LEU A 645 -4.88 15.11 -11.55
C LEU A 645 -4.78 16.63 -11.51
N SER A 646 -4.48 17.28 -12.64
CA SER A 646 -4.39 18.74 -12.74
C SER A 646 -5.64 19.48 -12.28
N GLU A 647 -6.81 18.83 -12.36
CA GLU A 647 -8.11 19.40 -11.99
C GLU A 647 -8.50 19.10 -10.54
N MET A 648 -7.74 18.25 -9.85
CA MET A 648 -8.08 17.78 -8.50
C MET A 648 -7.40 18.56 -7.38
N PHE A 649 -6.45 19.44 -7.67
CA PHE A 649 -5.81 20.26 -6.66
C PHE A 649 -6.84 21.09 -5.88
N GLY A 650 -6.77 21.03 -4.55
CA GLY A 650 -7.71 21.74 -3.66
C GLY A 650 -9.15 21.24 -3.70
N TYR A 651 -9.43 20.11 -4.35
CA TYR A 651 -10.81 19.59 -4.54
C TYR A 651 -11.56 19.37 -3.23
N ILE A 652 -10.89 18.90 -2.16
CA ILE A 652 -11.52 18.66 -0.86
C ILE A 652 -12.20 19.91 -0.28
N GLY A 653 -11.56 21.07 -0.40
CA GLY A 653 -12.13 22.35 0.04
C GLY A 653 -13.38 22.72 -0.74
N HIS A 654 -13.36 22.48 -2.05
CA HIS A 654 -14.49 22.74 -2.95
C HIS A 654 -15.65 21.79 -2.67
N LEU A 655 -15.37 20.49 -2.54
CA LEU A 655 -16.35 19.46 -2.20
C LEU A 655 -17.04 19.76 -0.87
N ARG A 656 -16.29 20.08 0.18
CA ARG A 656 -16.86 20.45 1.48
C ARG A 656 -17.76 21.65 1.40
N THR A 657 -17.38 22.67 0.61
CA THR A 657 -18.22 23.86 0.40
C THR A 657 -19.54 23.51 -0.29
N MET A 658 -19.49 22.68 -1.36
CA MET A 658 -20.68 22.26 -2.09
C MET A 658 -21.62 21.35 -1.27
N THR A 659 -21.07 20.51 -0.41
CA THR A 659 -21.82 19.49 0.34
C THR A 659 -22.06 19.86 1.80
N SER A 660 -21.85 21.11 2.18
CA SER A 660 -21.98 21.60 3.57
C SER A 660 -21.15 20.77 4.57
N GLY A 661 -19.93 20.39 4.16
CA GLY A 661 -19.00 19.59 4.96
C GLY A 661 -19.27 18.09 4.99
N ARG A 662 -20.32 17.59 4.30
CA ARG A 662 -20.76 16.19 4.37
C ARG A 662 -20.16 15.32 3.25
N GLY A 663 -19.59 15.92 2.20
CA GLY A 663 -18.96 15.18 1.10
C GLY A 663 -17.60 14.63 1.52
N GLN A 664 -17.34 13.41 1.12
CA GLN A 664 -16.05 12.73 1.26
C GLN A 664 -15.57 12.32 -0.12
N PHE A 665 -14.27 12.25 -0.32
CA PHE A 665 -13.71 11.68 -1.53
C PHE A 665 -12.41 10.95 -1.26
N SER A 666 -12.10 10.02 -2.15
CA SER A 666 -10.77 9.44 -2.28
C SER A 666 -10.35 9.51 -3.74
N MET A 667 -9.05 9.51 -3.99
CA MET A 667 -8.51 9.39 -5.34
C MET A 667 -7.25 8.55 -5.31
N GLU A 668 -7.08 7.73 -6.36
CA GLU A 668 -5.88 6.94 -6.58
C GLU A 668 -5.44 7.09 -8.03
N PHE A 669 -4.13 6.95 -8.29
CA PHE A 669 -3.64 6.93 -9.66
C PHE A 669 -4.23 5.74 -10.41
N SER A 670 -4.76 5.98 -11.61
CA SER A 670 -5.31 4.94 -12.46
C SER A 670 -4.39 4.65 -13.65
N HIS A 671 -4.22 5.60 -14.54
CA HIS A 671 -3.45 5.46 -15.77
C HIS A 671 -3.08 6.82 -16.36
N TYR A 672 -2.30 6.81 -17.42
CA TYR A 672 -2.05 8.00 -18.22
C TYR A 672 -3.00 8.05 -19.41
N MET A 673 -3.51 9.25 -19.75
CA MET A 673 -4.31 9.51 -20.96
C MET A 673 -3.77 10.69 -21.76
N PRO A 674 -4.01 10.70 -23.09
CA PRO A 674 -3.67 11.84 -23.93
C PRO A 674 -4.32 13.14 -23.46
N CYS A 675 -3.52 14.19 -23.32
CA CYS A 675 -4.02 15.53 -23.05
C CYS A 675 -4.83 16.07 -24.23
N PRO A 676 -5.95 16.79 -23.97
CA PRO A 676 -6.60 17.61 -24.99
C PRO A 676 -5.62 18.61 -25.62
N GLN A 677 -5.80 18.90 -26.91
CA GLN A 677 -4.84 19.70 -27.68
C GLN A 677 -4.59 21.10 -27.10
N ASN A 678 -5.62 21.75 -26.56
CA ASN A 678 -5.49 23.06 -25.92
C ASN A 678 -4.58 22.98 -24.67
N ILE A 679 -4.76 21.98 -23.81
CA ILE A 679 -3.95 21.78 -22.60
C ILE A 679 -2.52 21.36 -22.97
N SER A 680 -2.36 20.48 -23.96
CA SER A 680 -1.04 20.07 -24.45
C SER A 680 -0.20 21.28 -24.90
N VAL A 681 -0.81 22.24 -25.59
CA VAL A 681 -0.13 23.47 -26.02
C VAL A 681 0.34 24.30 -24.82
N ASP A 682 -0.52 24.47 -23.81
CA ASP A 682 -0.18 25.23 -22.60
C ASP A 682 0.94 24.54 -21.79
N VAL A 683 0.86 23.22 -21.66
CA VAL A 683 1.87 22.41 -20.98
C VAL A 683 3.23 22.51 -21.68
N ILE A 684 3.24 22.40 -23.03
CA ILE A 684 4.47 22.53 -23.83
C ILE A 684 5.05 23.95 -23.72
N ALA A 685 4.19 24.97 -23.71
CA ALA A 685 4.62 26.35 -23.57
C ALA A 685 5.25 26.60 -22.18
N ALA A 686 4.59 26.13 -21.12
CA ALA A 686 5.09 26.26 -19.75
C ALA A 686 6.44 25.53 -19.56
N ALA A 687 6.58 24.31 -20.11
CA ALA A 687 7.84 23.57 -20.07
C ALA A 687 8.98 24.28 -20.79
N LYS A 688 8.68 24.92 -21.96
CA LYS A 688 9.67 25.71 -22.71
C LYS A 688 10.06 27.02 -22.01
N GLU A 689 9.14 27.64 -21.28
CA GLU A 689 9.44 28.82 -20.48
C GLU A 689 10.32 28.48 -19.28
N LEU A 690 10.03 27.39 -18.59
CA LEU A 690 10.87 26.85 -17.53
C LEU A 690 12.30 26.57 -18.03
N LYS A 691 12.46 25.91 -19.17
CA LYS A 691 13.77 25.66 -19.81
C LYS A 691 14.49 26.92 -20.29
N LYS A 692 13.82 28.05 -20.43
CA LYS A 692 14.45 29.34 -20.80
C LYS A 692 14.81 30.18 -19.58
N ALA A 693 14.11 29.98 -18.46
CA ALA A 693 14.34 30.70 -17.21
C ALA A 693 15.48 30.08 -16.37
N THR A 694 15.84 28.85 -16.73
CA THR A 694 17.01 28.09 -16.25
C THR A 694 18.16 28.26 -17.24
#